data_e141c34e796800b34741af5a1bbca4b7
#
_entry.id   e141c34e796800b34741af5a1bbca4b7
#
_cell.length_a   1.000
_cell.length_b   1.000
_cell.length_c   1.000
_cell.angle_alpha   90.00
_cell.angle_beta   90.00
_cell.angle_gamma   90.00
#
_symmetry.space_group_name_H-M   'P 1'
#
loop_
_entity.id
_entity.type
_entity.pdbx_description
1 polymer ?
#
loop_
_entity_poly.entity_id
_entity_poly.type
_entity_poly.pdbx_seq_one_letter_code
_entity_poly.pdbx_strand_id
1 'polypeptide(L)'
;MAHEDCGSITRTTMTSHFFRRLAATLVIGAAGWTGIGHAQPAEPTPITAVRLQPGETIRLDGTLSDPAWQRAPVFRDFMVREPEYGRHNDWETRVQVLFDDRAIYFGITALDPQPELIRDPPVRHDGVLRTQDHVLVYLDAIGKKQSAQFFRVSAAGSTADGMQTAADDSEDFAPDFDFDAAAKRNANGYTVVLRIPFASLRYTKETKDSWRVMIARRVPRDQFWWLTSAPLPLDVPNMLVNMQPLRGIELPEQSNFLSVRPSFTLRHSRTQDSEGPVPTETKLQPTLDLKWRPSANLVVDGTIKPDFSQVDLDVPQLGGNSRYAIYYPEKRPFFFEATDVMRAPTDNALYTRTFTEPSWGLRATWRGLTHAGTAIAIDDRGGGLVLLPGPYATNYADQPASHTIAARELADVGPLQVGGLLAARRYERGIGENVVGGPDLSWQATDTLRLRAQWLHSHTTAQPDASGVLALGPATDGDRLYFRAVNQTEHNQAELTVNDIGEGFRHDTGFVNQAGIRSVETRYGFNRRQWGPFNEIWFNVSANQWRDRRTGETVKTDIYPWTYFNAARNTQVTAELHGLSEVRAASGAPLLHEKYLNLLYSTTPALWIPLVDSSLAIGRLGDMLANVVRPGARLNLMVRTRPLKNFEVEPHISYATLYRDGQQAYRETAAQLNAIWFFDANRNLRVILQRTLLDRLPEPGVAEDHEKGKVASVTYTWRRSMGTVMYVGASYSKSVVPALSRGAEAFVKFQFDVDEVRRGLF
;
A
#
# COMPACT_ATOMS: atom_id res chain seq x y z
N MET A 1 -26.57 -55.77 -36.69
CA MET A 1 -27.55 -56.13 -35.67
C MET A 1 -26.99 -55.51 -34.38
N ALA A 2 -27.43 -54.40 -34.13
CA ALA A 2 -28.54 -53.96 -33.26
C ALA A 2 -28.13 -53.88 -31.79
N HIS A 3 -28.10 -52.62 -31.38
CA HIS A 3 -28.65 -52.06 -30.13
C HIS A 3 -27.87 -52.33 -28.82
N GLU A 4 -27.67 -51.41 -27.90
CA GLU A 4 -28.39 -50.15 -27.59
C GLU A 4 -27.54 -49.26 -26.67
N ASP A 5 -27.81 -47.97 -26.79
CA ASP A 5 -27.43 -46.87 -25.91
C ASP A 5 -27.88 -47.04 -24.45
N CYS A 6 -27.12 -46.53 -23.51
CA CYS A 6 -27.62 -45.79 -22.33
C CYS A 6 -26.52 -45.08 -21.61
N GLY A 7 -26.33 -43.79 -21.77
CA GLY A 7 -26.82 -42.79 -20.86
C GLY A 7 -25.73 -42.26 -19.92
N SER A 8 -24.74 -41.49 -20.43
CA SER A 8 -23.93 -40.60 -19.56
C SER A 8 -24.66 -39.26 -19.40
N ILE A 9 -25.44 -39.12 -18.35
CA ILE A 9 -26.08 -37.85 -17.97
C ILE A 9 -25.06 -36.95 -17.29
N THR A 10 -24.59 -36.05 -18.07
CA THR A 10 -24.06 -34.70 -17.84
C THR A 10 -24.29 -34.10 -16.46
N ARG A 11 -23.23 -34.15 -15.62
CA ARG A 11 -23.07 -33.28 -14.42
C ARG A 11 -22.53 -31.88 -14.77
N THR A 12 -22.28 -31.54 -16.01
CA THR A 12 -21.59 -30.30 -16.44
C THR A 12 -22.50 -29.10 -16.64
N THR A 13 -23.82 -29.28 -16.64
CA THR A 13 -24.79 -28.22 -16.98
C THR A 13 -25.37 -27.46 -15.79
N MET A 14 -25.22 -27.95 -14.56
CA MET A 14 -25.85 -27.32 -13.39
C MET A 14 -25.08 -26.10 -12.87
N THR A 15 -23.76 -26.13 -12.95
CA THR A 15 -22.91 -25.02 -12.45
C THR A 15 -22.91 -23.79 -13.38
N SER A 16 -22.97 -23.99 -14.71
CA SER A 16 -23.03 -22.89 -15.67
C SER A 16 -24.36 -22.12 -15.64
N HIS A 17 -25.46 -22.79 -15.32
CA HIS A 17 -26.76 -22.15 -15.17
C HIS A 17 -26.90 -21.37 -13.85
N PHE A 18 -26.26 -21.81 -12.78
CA PHE A 18 -26.26 -21.10 -11.52
C PHE A 18 -25.55 -19.75 -11.64
N PHE A 19 -24.33 -19.70 -12.21
CA PHE A 19 -23.60 -18.45 -12.41
C PHE A 19 -24.27 -17.51 -13.42
N ARG A 20 -24.88 -18.03 -14.51
CA ARG A 20 -25.64 -17.21 -15.45
C ARG A 20 -26.89 -16.59 -14.80
N ARG A 21 -27.58 -17.30 -13.91
CA ARG A 21 -28.74 -16.77 -13.19
C ARG A 21 -28.32 -15.79 -12.08
N LEU A 22 -27.21 -16.03 -11.39
CA LEU A 22 -26.69 -15.10 -10.38
C LEU A 22 -26.24 -13.77 -11.00
N ALA A 23 -25.52 -13.81 -12.12
CA ALA A 23 -25.11 -12.62 -12.86
C ALA A 23 -26.32 -11.83 -13.42
N ALA A 24 -27.33 -12.51 -13.94
CA ALA A 24 -28.55 -11.88 -14.43
C ALA A 24 -29.39 -11.25 -13.30
N THR A 25 -29.44 -11.87 -12.12
CA THR A 25 -30.21 -11.35 -10.98
C THR A 25 -29.53 -10.10 -10.37
N LEU A 26 -28.20 -10.02 -10.38
CA LEU A 26 -27.45 -8.83 -9.94
C LEU A 26 -27.64 -7.63 -10.87
N VAL A 27 -27.74 -7.87 -12.19
CA VAL A 27 -27.98 -6.80 -13.19
C VAL A 27 -29.44 -6.30 -13.15
N ILE A 28 -30.41 -7.16 -12.87
CA ILE A 28 -31.84 -6.78 -12.83
C ILE A 28 -32.18 -6.04 -11.53
N GLY A 29 -31.47 -6.30 -10.42
CA GLY A 29 -31.65 -5.55 -9.17
C GLY A 29 -31.21 -4.07 -9.24
N ALA A 30 -30.38 -3.70 -10.21
CA ALA A 30 -29.90 -2.32 -10.39
C ALA A 30 -30.87 -1.41 -11.20
N ALA A 31 -31.85 -1.99 -11.91
CA ALA A 31 -32.73 -1.24 -12.81
C ALA A 31 -34.01 -0.70 -12.16
N GLY A 32 -34.27 -0.92 -10.88
CA GLY A 32 -35.53 -0.64 -10.21
C GLY A 32 -35.59 0.56 -9.27
N TRP A 33 -34.54 1.39 -9.18
CA TRP A 33 -34.54 2.53 -8.26
C TRP A 33 -34.58 3.87 -9.01
N THR A 34 -35.78 4.35 -9.29
CA THR A 34 -36.05 5.74 -9.69
C THR A 34 -35.90 6.68 -8.51
N GLY A 35 -35.17 7.76 -8.72
CA GLY A 35 -34.69 8.73 -7.75
C GLY A 35 -35.68 9.26 -6.72
N ILE A 36 -35.28 9.17 -5.49
CA ILE A 36 -35.66 10.13 -4.44
C ILE A 36 -34.55 11.20 -4.49
N GLY A 37 -34.89 12.39 -4.95
CA GLY A 37 -34.00 13.54 -4.93
C GLY A 37 -33.57 13.85 -3.49
N HIS A 38 -32.35 13.50 -3.13
CA HIS A 38 -31.74 13.96 -1.89
C HIS A 38 -31.40 15.44 -2.07
N ALA A 39 -31.89 16.29 -1.18
CA ALA A 39 -31.41 17.66 -1.06
C ALA A 39 -29.87 17.60 -0.90
N GLN A 40 -29.15 18.36 -1.73
CA GLN A 40 -27.70 18.48 -1.58
C GLN A 40 -27.39 18.88 -0.13
N PRO A 41 -26.53 18.12 0.60
CA PRO A 41 -26.17 18.51 1.96
C PRO A 41 -25.63 19.93 1.97
N ALA A 42 -25.99 20.73 2.94
CA ALA A 42 -25.44 22.08 3.10
C ALA A 42 -23.91 22.02 3.15
N GLU A 43 -23.24 22.96 2.46
CA GLU A 43 -21.77 23.02 2.45
C GLU A 43 -21.27 23.14 3.90
N PRO A 44 -20.28 22.33 4.34
CA PRO A 44 -19.76 22.39 5.69
C PRO A 44 -19.19 23.77 6.02
N THR A 45 -19.24 24.15 7.31
CA THR A 45 -18.71 25.42 7.83
C THR A 45 -17.25 25.64 7.38
N PRO A 46 -16.90 26.76 6.76
CA PRO A 46 -15.53 26.99 6.27
C PRO A 46 -14.56 27.22 7.43
N ILE A 47 -13.29 26.82 7.23
CA ILE A 47 -12.16 27.27 8.06
C ILE A 47 -11.56 28.50 7.40
N THR A 48 -11.22 29.52 8.20
CA THR A 48 -10.66 30.79 7.70
C THR A 48 -9.19 30.90 8.09
N ALA A 49 -8.33 31.10 7.10
CA ALA A 49 -6.92 31.42 7.27
C ALA A 49 -6.70 32.93 7.36
N VAL A 50 -5.73 33.37 8.18
CA VAL A 50 -5.37 34.77 8.36
C VAL A 50 -3.90 34.97 8.01
N ARG A 51 -3.62 36.06 7.28
CA ARG A 51 -2.25 36.40 6.88
C ARG A 51 -1.42 36.89 8.07
N LEU A 52 -0.18 36.45 8.17
CA LEU A 52 0.82 37.00 9.10
C LEU A 52 1.17 38.45 8.71
N GLN A 53 1.38 39.29 9.69
CA GLN A 53 1.85 40.67 9.44
C GLN A 53 3.34 40.66 9.05
N PRO A 54 3.81 41.65 8.31
CA PRO A 54 5.21 41.76 7.94
C PRO A 54 6.13 41.70 9.18
N GLY A 55 7.11 40.81 9.17
CA GLY A 55 8.04 40.60 10.26
C GLY A 55 7.59 39.64 11.35
N GLU A 56 6.34 39.17 11.34
CA GLU A 56 5.90 38.09 12.23
C GLU A 56 6.45 36.73 11.78
N THR A 57 6.77 35.90 12.73
CA THR A 57 7.20 34.51 12.51
C THR A 57 6.50 33.56 13.50
N ILE A 58 6.25 32.33 13.08
CA ILE A 58 5.69 31.28 13.93
C ILE A 58 6.82 30.35 14.36
N ARG A 59 6.93 30.14 15.66
CA ARG A 59 7.88 29.18 16.24
C ARG A 59 7.31 27.77 16.16
N LEU A 60 8.12 26.86 15.69
CA LEU A 60 7.77 25.42 15.63
C LEU A 60 8.22 24.73 16.93
N ASP A 61 7.63 25.12 18.05
CA ASP A 61 7.93 24.58 19.39
C ASP A 61 6.76 23.77 19.99
N GLY A 62 5.70 23.56 19.18
CA GLY A 62 4.50 22.86 19.60
C GLY A 62 3.58 23.67 20.50
N THR A 63 3.81 25.00 20.65
CA THR A 63 2.94 25.91 21.42
C THR A 63 2.26 26.93 20.50
N LEU A 64 1.10 27.41 20.91
CA LEU A 64 0.40 28.51 20.22
C LEU A 64 0.60 29.84 20.98
N SER A 65 1.84 30.08 21.47
CA SER A 65 2.17 31.24 22.30
C SER A 65 2.49 32.49 21.49
N ASP A 66 2.74 32.39 20.18
CA ASP A 66 2.98 33.57 19.34
C ASP A 66 1.71 34.42 19.21
N PRO A 67 1.81 35.75 19.35
CA PRO A 67 0.64 36.65 19.36
C PRO A 67 -0.21 36.58 18.07
N ALA A 68 0.38 36.20 16.96
CA ALA A 68 -0.30 36.04 15.69
C ALA A 68 -1.49 35.06 15.76
N TRP A 69 -1.40 34.00 16.55
CA TRP A 69 -2.49 33.03 16.73
C TRP A 69 -3.77 33.65 17.29
N GLN A 70 -3.68 34.71 18.09
CA GLN A 70 -4.85 35.38 18.67
C GLN A 70 -5.75 36.07 17.62
N ARG A 71 -5.24 36.36 16.43
CA ARG A 71 -6.01 36.97 15.34
C ARG A 71 -6.74 35.94 14.47
N ALA A 72 -6.27 34.68 14.49
CA ALA A 72 -6.90 33.64 13.70
C ALA A 72 -8.20 33.16 14.34
N PRO A 73 -9.32 33.10 13.61
CA PRO A 73 -10.57 32.53 14.10
C PRO A 73 -10.36 31.09 14.57
N VAL A 74 -10.99 30.76 15.70
CA VAL A 74 -10.92 29.41 16.24
C VAL A 74 -12.09 28.59 15.73
N PHE A 75 -11.79 27.54 14.98
CA PHE A 75 -12.77 26.54 14.56
C PHE A 75 -12.84 25.42 15.61
N ARG A 76 -14.09 24.96 15.98
CA ARG A 76 -14.33 23.99 17.05
C ARG A 76 -15.34 22.90 16.71
N ASP A 77 -16.00 22.98 15.55
CA ASP A 77 -17.13 22.10 15.22
C ASP A 77 -16.60 20.72 14.75
N PHE A 78 -16.27 19.88 15.72
CA PHE A 78 -15.84 18.51 15.46
C PHE A 78 -16.94 17.51 15.76
N MET A 79 -17.14 16.57 14.85
CA MET A 79 -18.10 15.48 14.99
C MET A 79 -17.39 14.13 15.09
N VAL A 80 -17.94 13.22 15.85
CA VAL A 80 -17.49 11.83 15.89
C VAL A 80 -17.93 11.11 14.63
N ARG A 81 -16.99 10.50 13.91
CA ARG A 81 -17.26 9.55 12.83
C ARG A 81 -17.29 8.12 13.36
N GLU A 82 -16.29 7.74 14.13
CA GLU A 82 -16.13 6.41 14.73
C GLU A 82 -16.03 6.55 16.26
N PRO A 83 -16.58 5.61 17.05
CA PRO A 83 -17.20 4.33 16.65
C PRO A 83 -18.65 4.47 16.15
N GLU A 84 -19.30 5.60 16.36
CA GLU A 84 -20.70 5.88 15.99
C GLU A 84 -20.82 7.33 15.54
N TYR A 85 -21.34 7.55 14.34
CA TYR A 85 -21.48 8.89 13.76
C TYR A 85 -22.40 9.78 14.60
N GLY A 86 -21.93 11.00 14.89
CA GLY A 86 -22.69 12.00 15.65
C GLY A 86 -22.76 11.75 17.15
N ARG A 87 -22.09 10.70 17.67
CA ARG A 87 -22.03 10.46 19.12
C ARG A 87 -21.37 11.64 19.83
N HIS A 88 -21.87 11.97 21.03
CA HIS A 88 -21.24 12.98 21.88
C HIS A 88 -19.80 12.56 22.26
N ASN A 89 -18.90 13.55 22.35
CA ASN A 89 -17.53 13.36 22.79
C ASN A 89 -17.08 14.47 23.74
N ASP A 90 -16.12 14.17 24.61
CA ASP A 90 -15.55 15.10 25.58
C ASP A 90 -14.18 15.67 25.13
N TRP A 91 -13.73 15.32 23.91
CA TRP A 91 -12.41 15.72 23.38
C TRP A 91 -12.53 16.98 22.50
N GLU A 92 -12.65 18.14 23.12
CA GLU A 92 -12.68 19.41 22.38
C GLU A 92 -11.38 19.57 21.55
N THR A 93 -11.55 19.90 20.27
CA THR A 93 -10.45 20.19 19.36
C THR A 93 -10.63 21.59 18.78
N ARG A 94 -9.57 22.41 18.80
CA ARG A 94 -9.57 23.78 18.30
C ARG A 94 -8.54 23.91 17.21
N VAL A 95 -8.89 24.57 16.12
CA VAL A 95 -8.00 24.77 14.97
C VAL A 95 -7.97 26.26 14.64
N GLN A 96 -6.77 26.76 14.39
CA GLN A 96 -6.49 28.11 13.90
C GLN A 96 -5.54 28.00 12.72
N VAL A 97 -5.73 28.83 11.68
CA VAL A 97 -4.94 28.77 10.46
C VAL A 97 -4.35 30.13 10.14
N LEU A 98 -3.04 30.15 9.95
CA LEU A 98 -2.26 31.32 9.55
C LEU A 98 -1.51 31.01 8.25
N PHE A 99 -1.10 32.03 7.51
CA PHE A 99 -0.24 31.88 6.33
C PHE A 99 0.65 33.09 6.12
N ASP A 100 1.77 32.89 5.44
CA ASP A 100 2.65 33.93 4.92
C ASP A 100 2.89 33.70 3.41
N ASP A 101 3.90 34.34 2.81
CA ASP A 101 4.27 34.16 1.41
C ASP A 101 4.95 32.81 1.11
N ARG A 102 5.23 31.98 2.11
CA ARG A 102 6.04 30.76 1.97
C ARG A 102 5.30 29.50 2.42
N ALA A 103 4.41 29.62 3.41
CA ALA A 103 3.81 28.47 4.06
C ALA A 103 2.42 28.78 4.62
N ILE A 104 1.63 27.74 4.79
CA ILE A 104 0.43 27.72 5.62
C ILE A 104 0.74 27.04 6.95
N TYR A 105 0.17 27.56 8.03
CA TYR A 105 0.39 27.09 9.40
C TYR A 105 -0.93 26.66 10.01
N PHE A 106 -0.96 25.47 10.59
CA PHE A 106 -2.09 24.98 11.38
C PHE A 106 -1.68 24.91 12.84
N GLY A 107 -2.40 25.64 13.69
CA GLY A 107 -2.30 25.54 15.14
C GLY A 107 -3.48 24.73 15.67
N ILE A 108 -3.20 23.57 16.26
CA ILE A 108 -4.25 22.66 16.72
C ILE A 108 -4.08 22.44 18.22
N THR A 109 -5.16 22.72 18.99
CA THR A 109 -5.24 22.42 20.42
C THR A 109 -6.18 21.23 20.60
N ALA A 110 -5.66 20.14 21.12
CA ALA A 110 -6.36 18.90 21.36
C ALA A 110 -6.57 18.70 22.88
N LEU A 111 -7.69 19.16 23.41
CA LEU A 111 -8.02 19.01 24.83
C LEU A 111 -8.40 17.57 25.14
N ASP A 112 -8.07 17.10 26.31
CA ASP A 112 -8.33 15.76 26.78
C ASP A 112 -8.72 15.77 28.26
N PRO A 113 -9.89 15.24 28.66
CA PRO A 113 -10.28 15.17 30.04
C PRO A 113 -9.43 14.21 30.88
N GLN A 114 -8.68 13.32 30.23
CA GLN A 114 -7.77 12.34 30.85
C GLN A 114 -6.39 12.40 30.18
N PRO A 115 -5.62 13.48 30.35
CA PRO A 115 -4.36 13.68 29.62
C PRO A 115 -3.32 12.61 29.90
N GLU A 116 -3.38 11.94 31.05
CA GLU A 116 -2.48 10.84 31.41
C GLU A 116 -2.64 9.61 30.50
N LEU A 117 -3.81 9.45 29.86
CA LEU A 117 -4.08 8.36 28.92
C LEU A 117 -3.65 8.65 27.48
N ILE A 118 -3.11 9.83 27.21
CA ILE A 118 -2.61 10.18 25.87
C ILE A 118 -1.47 9.23 25.49
N ARG A 119 -1.66 8.58 24.33
CA ARG A 119 -0.69 7.64 23.74
C ARG A 119 0.25 8.41 22.83
N ASP A 120 1.41 8.77 23.35
CA ASP A 120 2.41 9.61 22.69
C ASP A 120 3.81 8.97 22.56
N PRO A 121 3.95 7.70 22.19
CA PRO A 121 5.27 7.13 21.97
C PRO A 121 5.90 7.73 20.70
N PRO A 122 7.21 8.01 20.70
CA PRO A 122 7.92 8.39 19.49
C PRO A 122 7.90 7.22 18.49
N VAL A 123 7.72 7.52 17.21
CA VAL A 123 7.76 6.56 16.10
C VAL A 123 8.59 7.12 14.97
N ARG A 124 8.98 6.24 14.03
CA ARG A 124 9.60 6.69 12.78
C ARG A 124 8.61 7.50 11.97
N HIS A 125 9.10 8.26 11.02
CA HIS A 125 8.28 8.86 9.97
C HIS A 125 7.41 7.79 9.32
N ASP A 126 6.16 8.10 9.01
CA ASP A 126 5.09 7.21 8.55
C ASP A 126 4.68 6.09 9.53
N GLY A 127 5.27 6.09 10.71
CA GLY A 127 4.90 5.15 11.77
C GLY A 127 3.76 5.59 12.67
N VAL A 128 3.14 6.75 12.42
CA VAL A 128 2.01 7.27 13.22
C VAL A 128 0.74 6.55 12.81
N LEU A 129 0.31 5.60 13.61
CA LEU A 129 -0.85 4.76 13.37
C LEU A 129 -2.06 5.17 14.24
N ARG A 130 -3.23 4.63 13.91
CA ARG A 130 -4.48 4.85 14.67
C ARG A 130 -4.42 4.43 16.16
N THR A 131 -3.37 3.73 16.57
CA THR A 131 -3.12 3.32 17.96
C THR A 131 -2.49 4.41 18.82
N GLN A 132 -2.22 5.58 18.25
CA GLN A 132 -1.59 6.73 18.92
C GLN A 132 -2.50 7.94 18.84
N ASP A 133 -2.43 8.83 19.86
CA ASP A 133 -3.08 10.13 19.81
C ASP A 133 -2.39 10.99 18.74
N HIS A 134 -3.15 11.44 17.75
CA HIS A 134 -2.62 12.27 16.69
C HIS A 134 -3.71 13.14 16.04
N VAL A 135 -3.27 14.17 15.37
CA VAL A 135 -4.09 15.01 14.50
C VAL A 135 -3.67 14.84 13.05
N LEU A 136 -4.61 15.06 12.13
CA LEU A 136 -4.41 15.00 10.69
C LEU A 136 -4.98 16.26 10.05
N VAL A 137 -4.29 16.75 9.05
CA VAL A 137 -4.77 17.77 8.13
C VAL A 137 -4.85 17.14 6.75
N TYR A 138 -6.04 16.99 6.20
CA TYR A 138 -6.25 16.65 4.78
C TYR A 138 -6.45 17.95 4.01
N LEU A 139 -5.68 18.15 2.96
CA LEU A 139 -5.67 19.39 2.18
C LEU A 139 -5.76 19.08 0.68
N ASP A 140 -6.89 19.48 0.08
CA ASP A 140 -7.08 19.47 -1.37
C ASP A 140 -6.95 20.90 -1.88
N ALA A 141 -5.76 21.24 -2.34
CA ALA A 141 -5.43 22.57 -2.85
C ALA A 141 -5.91 22.82 -4.30
N ILE A 142 -6.55 21.80 -4.92
CA ILE A 142 -7.20 21.93 -6.23
C ILE A 142 -8.72 22.09 -6.05
N GLY A 143 -9.29 21.49 -4.99
CA GLY A 143 -10.70 21.61 -4.62
C GLY A 143 -11.64 20.64 -5.34
N LYS A 144 -11.12 19.54 -5.90
CA LYS A 144 -11.90 18.55 -6.65
C LYS A 144 -12.46 17.42 -5.83
N LYS A 145 -11.97 17.25 -4.60
CA LYS A 145 -12.35 16.15 -3.71
C LYS A 145 -12.06 14.76 -4.29
N GLN A 146 -11.10 14.66 -5.22
CA GLN A 146 -10.64 13.42 -5.83
C GLN A 146 -9.40 12.86 -5.13
N SER A 147 -8.53 13.77 -4.67
CA SER A 147 -7.37 13.44 -3.85
C SER A 147 -7.06 14.58 -2.89
N ALA A 148 -6.49 14.26 -1.74
CA ALA A 148 -6.00 15.24 -0.78
C ALA A 148 -4.64 14.80 -0.26
N GLN A 149 -3.72 15.75 -0.10
CA GLN A 149 -2.51 15.52 0.68
C GLN A 149 -2.91 15.43 2.16
N PHE A 150 -2.36 14.48 2.90
CA PHE A 150 -2.56 14.44 4.33
C PHE A 150 -1.25 14.63 5.07
N PHE A 151 -1.33 15.27 6.23
CA PHE A 151 -0.22 15.53 7.14
C PHE A 151 -0.64 15.12 8.54
N ARG A 152 0.05 14.18 9.12
CA ARG A 152 -0.28 13.57 10.41
C ARG A 152 0.79 13.90 11.43
N VAL A 153 0.39 14.32 12.61
CA VAL A 153 1.31 14.66 13.72
C VAL A 153 0.80 14.01 14.99
N SER A 154 1.63 13.16 15.61
CA SER A 154 1.31 12.54 16.89
C SER A 154 1.49 13.50 18.05
N ALA A 155 0.90 13.19 19.20
CA ALA A 155 1.12 13.95 20.44
C ALA A 155 2.60 13.96 20.91
N ALA A 156 3.44 13.06 20.39
CA ALA A 156 4.90 13.03 20.59
C ALA A 156 5.67 13.90 19.58
N GLY A 157 5.01 14.47 18.56
CA GLY A 157 5.66 15.19 17.47
C GLY A 157 6.20 14.31 16.33
N SER A 158 5.97 13.00 16.37
CA SER A 158 6.27 12.14 15.22
C SER A 158 5.30 12.44 14.08
N THR A 159 5.81 12.38 12.86
CA THR A 159 5.11 12.80 11.64
C THR A 159 4.84 11.63 10.70
N ALA A 160 3.80 11.77 9.88
CA ALA A 160 3.54 10.95 8.72
C ALA A 160 2.78 11.80 7.68
N ASP A 161 2.92 11.48 6.41
CA ASP A 161 2.21 12.15 5.33
C ASP A 161 1.91 11.21 4.16
N GLY A 162 1.24 11.73 3.15
CA GLY A 162 0.88 10.96 1.98
C GLY A 162 -0.32 11.52 1.24
N MET A 163 -0.97 10.67 0.46
CA MET A 163 -2.14 11.01 -0.35
C MET A 163 -3.35 10.18 0.07
N GLN A 164 -4.49 10.85 0.26
CA GLN A 164 -5.81 10.23 0.33
C GLN A 164 -6.44 10.30 -1.06
N THR A 165 -6.96 9.19 -1.57
CA THR A 165 -7.65 9.14 -2.87
C THR A 165 -9.13 8.78 -2.70
N ALA A 166 -10.00 9.45 -3.47
CA ALA A 166 -11.43 9.15 -3.48
C ALA A 166 -11.76 7.84 -4.20
N ALA A 167 -10.90 7.43 -5.13
CA ALA A 167 -11.14 6.27 -5.98
C ALA A 167 -11.25 4.95 -5.21
N ASP A 168 -10.43 4.75 -4.21
CA ASP A 168 -10.40 3.54 -3.36
C ASP A 168 -10.59 3.84 -1.87
N ASP A 169 -10.79 5.13 -1.53
CA ASP A 169 -10.94 5.64 -0.16
C ASP A 169 -9.81 5.16 0.77
N SER A 170 -8.57 5.24 0.28
CA SER A 170 -7.39 4.76 0.98
C SER A 170 -6.33 5.85 1.15
N GLU A 171 -5.59 5.76 2.27
CA GLU A 171 -4.38 6.52 2.53
C GLU A 171 -3.17 5.80 1.93
N ASP A 172 -2.41 6.51 1.12
CA ASP A 172 -1.12 6.06 0.58
C ASP A 172 0.01 6.87 1.23
N PHE A 173 0.79 6.23 2.08
CA PHE A 173 1.93 6.84 2.78
C PHE A 173 3.21 6.88 1.93
N ALA A 174 3.15 6.40 0.70
CA ALA A 174 4.33 6.35 -0.15
C ALA A 174 4.85 7.73 -0.58
N PRO A 175 4.01 8.72 -0.92
CA PRO A 175 4.49 10.07 -1.23
C PRO A 175 4.98 10.81 0.01
N ASP A 176 6.22 11.31 -0.02
CA ASP A 176 6.81 12.18 1.00
C ASP A 176 6.69 13.66 0.62
N PHE A 177 6.18 14.49 1.51
CA PHE A 177 6.08 15.93 1.34
C PHE A 177 7.00 16.66 2.34
N ASP A 178 7.65 17.73 1.90
CA ASP A 178 8.41 18.58 2.81
C ASP A 178 7.44 19.38 3.69
N PHE A 179 7.46 19.17 4.99
CA PHE A 179 6.74 19.93 5.99
C PHE A 179 7.44 19.85 7.36
N ASP A 180 7.13 20.78 8.23
CA ASP A 180 7.66 20.83 9.57
C ASP A 180 6.51 20.77 10.59
N ALA A 181 6.71 20.06 11.69
CA ALA A 181 5.74 20.01 12.77
C ALA A 181 6.41 19.89 14.12
N ALA A 182 5.74 20.44 15.12
CA ALA A 182 6.09 20.23 16.52
C ALA A 182 4.83 20.00 17.35
N ALA A 183 4.91 19.13 18.33
CA ALA A 183 3.83 18.88 19.28
C ALA A 183 4.35 19.02 20.71
N LYS A 184 3.49 19.48 21.63
CA LYS A 184 3.81 19.62 23.04
C LYS A 184 2.62 19.21 23.91
N ARG A 185 2.87 18.30 24.83
CA ARG A 185 1.89 17.95 25.89
C ARG A 185 1.80 19.05 26.92
N ASN A 186 0.62 19.23 27.48
CA ASN A 186 0.33 20.12 28.59
C ASN A 186 -0.66 19.45 29.57
N ALA A 187 -1.02 20.15 30.63
CA ALA A 187 -1.90 19.62 31.67
C ALA A 187 -3.33 19.26 31.19
N ASN A 188 -3.76 19.83 30.05
CA ASN A 188 -5.13 19.70 29.53
C ASN A 188 -5.19 18.91 28.21
N GLY A 189 -4.08 18.32 27.76
CA GLY A 189 -4.02 17.63 26.47
C GLY A 189 -2.70 17.83 25.76
N TYR A 190 -2.74 18.22 24.47
CA TYR A 190 -1.57 18.56 23.69
C TYR A 190 -1.88 19.61 22.63
N THR A 191 -0.83 20.30 22.17
CA THR A 191 -0.91 21.27 21.09
C THR A 191 0.04 20.85 19.96
N VAL A 192 -0.34 21.18 18.71
CA VAL A 192 0.46 20.93 17.53
C VAL A 192 0.57 22.22 16.72
N VAL A 193 1.78 22.52 16.27
CA VAL A 193 2.04 23.51 15.22
C VAL A 193 2.57 22.78 14.01
N LEU A 194 1.86 22.91 12.89
CA LEU A 194 2.20 22.31 11.62
C LEU A 194 2.46 23.42 10.61
N ARG A 195 3.60 23.39 9.93
CA ARG A 195 3.99 24.29 8.85
C ARG A 195 4.10 23.53 7.56
N ILE A 196 3.28 23.85 6.56
CA ILE A 196 3.31 23.26 5.23
C ILE A 196 3.77 24.33 4.23
N PRO A 197 4.98 24.21 3.66
CA PRO A 197 5.43 25.12 2.61
C PRO A 197 4.50 25.07 1.40
N PHE A 198 4.15 26.21 0.81
CA PHE A 198 3.42 26.21 -0.45
C PHE A 198 4.16 25.49 -1.58
N ALA A 199 5.48 25.36 -1.43
CA ALA A 199 6.31 24.55 -2.31
C ALA A 199 5.97 23.05 -2.25
N SER A 200 5.44 22.55 -1.17
CA SER A 200 5.02 21.13 -1.01
C SER A 200 3.59 20.89 -1.47
N LEU A 201 2.81 21.96 -1.72
CA LEU A 201 1.42 21.88 -2.14
C LEU A 201 1.28 22.05 -3.65
N ARG A 202 0.29 21.40 -4.21
CA ARG A 202 -0.01 21.46 -5.66
C ARG A 202 -1.28 22.28 -5.87
N TYR A 203 -1.14 23.52 -6.32
CA TYR A 203 -2.24 24.43 -6.57
C TYR A 203 -1.93 25.31 -7.79
N THR A 204 -2.96 25.96 -8.32
CA THR A 204 -2.83 27.03 -9.33
C THR A 204 -3.45 28.34 -8.79
N LYS A 205 -3.18 29.46 -9.43
CA LYS A 205 -3.82 30.74 -9.01
C LYS A 205 -5.34 30.70 -9.13
N GLU A 206 -5.85 29.94 -10.09
CA GLU A 206 -7.28 29.77 -10.34
C GLU A 206 -7.96 28.96 -9.23
N THR A 207 -7.21 28.13 -8.47
CA THR A 207 -7.76 27.29 -7.40
C THR A 207 -7.84 27.96 -6.03
N LYS A 208 -7.43 29.24 -5.88
CA LYS A 208 -7.37 29.93 -4.58
C LYS A 208 -8.67 29.88 -3.75
N ASP A 209 -9.83 29.94 -4.40
CA ASP A 209 -11.14 29.91 -3.73
C ASP A 209 -11.76 28.52 -3.66
N SER A 210 -11.12 27.53 -4.27
CA SER A 210 -11.61 26.13 -4.32
C SER A 210 -10.96 25.21 -3.28
N TRP A 211 -9.95 25.67 -2.54
CA TRP A 211 -9.25 24.85 -1.55
C TRP A 211 -10.21 24.22 -0.55
N ARG A 212 -9.96 22.95 -0.27
CA ARG A 212 -10.73 22.16 0.69
C ARG A 212 -9.81 21.62 1.78
N VAL A 213 -10.34 21.58 2.97
CA VAL A 213 -9.62 21.06 4.14
C VAL A 213 -10.53 20.18 4.98
N MET A 214 -9.98 19.20 5.62
CA MET A 214 -10.60 18.47 6.72
C MET A 214 -9.54 18.21 7.78
N ILE A 215 -9.86 18.59 9.01
CA ILE A 215 -9.01 18.29 10.16
C ILE A 215 -9.61 17.07 10.85
N ALA A 216 -8.76 16.12 11.20
CA ALA A 216 -9.19 14.95 11.94
C ALA A 216 -8.35 14.77 13.20
N ARG A 217 -8.93 14.10 14.20
CA ARG A 217 -8.23 13.71 15.42
C ARG A 217 -8.55 12.25 15.73
N ARG A 218 -7.54 11.49 16.03
CA ARG A 218 -7.65 10.12 16.55
C ARG A 218 -7.39 10.12 18.05
N VAL A 219 -8.30 9.47 18.78
CA VAL A 219 -8.23 9.30 20.23
C VAL A 219 -8.35 7.81 20.55
N PRO A 220 -7.23 7.08 20.66
CA PRO A 220 -7.23 5.65 20.93
C PRO A 220 -7.41 5.40 22.44
N ARG A 221 -8.62 5.09 22.88
CA ARG A 221 -8.95 4.72 24.27
C ARG A 221 -9.42 3.26 24.33
N ASP A 222 -10.60 3.03 24.83
CA ASP A 222 -11.31 1.74 24.79
C ASP A 222 -11.66 1.31 23.36
N GLN A 223 -11.88 2.31 22.49
CA GLN A 223 -12.14 2.19 21.06
C GLN A 223 -11.29 3.20 20.29
N PHE A 224 -11.25 3.07 18.96
CA PHE A 224 -10.63 4.07 18.09
C PHE A 224 -11.61 5.17 17.76
N TRP A 225 -11.58 6.26 18.55
CA TRP A 225 -12.37 7.43 18.24
C TRP A 225 -11.76 8.20 17.09
N TRP A 226 -12.61 8.57 16.15
CA TRP A 226 -12.24 9.41 15.04
C TRP A 226 -13.17 10.62 14.99
N LEU A 227 -12.63 11.80 15.23
CA LEU A 227 -13.30 13.07 15.15
C LEU A 227 -12.88 13.78 13.87
N THR A 228 -13.84 14.43 13.20
CA THR A 228 -13.61 15.17 11.95
C THR A 228 -14.23 16.56 12.04
N SER A 229 -13.56 17.56 11.46
CA SER A 229 -14.03 18.96 11.40
C SER A 229 -15.19 19.15 10.40
N ALA A 230 -15.38 18.22 9.47
CA ALA A 230 -16.49 18.18 8.55
C ALA A 230 -17.41 16.98 8.85
N PRO A 231 -18.73 17.10 8.64
CA PRO A 231 -19.65 15.97 8.76
C PRO A 231 -19.23 14.84 7.82
N LEU A 232 -18.98 13.65 8.35
CA LEU A 232 -18.55 12.50 7.59
C LEU A 232 -19.38 11.26 7.96
N PRO A 233 -20.65 11.18 7.51
CA PRO A 233 -21.49 10.00 7.69
C PRO A 233 -20.84 8.73 7.16
N LEU A 234 -21.30 7.57 7.64
CA LEU A 234 -20.69 6.29 7.30
C LEU A 234 -21.10 5.75 5.92
N ASP A 235 -22.12 6.36 5.32
CA ASP A 235 -22.70 6.03 4.01
C ASP A 235 -22.15 6.88 2.85
N VAL A 236 -21.23 7.80 3.12
CA VAL A 236 -20.59 8.59 2.04
C VAL A 236 -19.67 7.72 1.19
N PRO A 237 -19.58 7.98 -0.12
CA PRO A 237 -18.80 7.16 -1.06
C PRO A 237 -17.28 7.17 -0.79
N ASN A 238 -16.76 8.25 -0.19
CA ASN A 238 -15.39 8.40 0.26
C ASN A 238 -15.27 9.56 1.24
N MET A 239 -14.15 9.64 1.97
CA MET A 239 -13.97 10.64 3.02
C MET A 239 -13.75 12.07 2.51
N LEU A 240 -13.42 12.27 1.23
CA LEU A 240 -13.13 13.61 0.68
C LEU A 240 -14.40 14.37 0.27
N VAL A 241 -15.54 13.68 0.13
CA VAL A 241 -16.78 14.25 -0.41
C VAL A 241 -17.28 15.48 0.38
N ASN A 242 -17.11 15.46 1.69
CA ASN A 242 -17.59 16.49 2.60
C ASN A 242 -16.48 17.43 3.13
N MET A 243 -15.30 17.46 2.49
CA MET A 243 -14.26 18.42 2.86
C MET A 243 -14.81 19.86 2.82
N GLN A 244 -14.51 20.63 3.87
CA GLN A 244 -14.98 21.99 4.04
C GLN A 244 -14.12 23.02 3.29
N PRO A 245 -14.66 24.18 2.90
CA PRO A 245 -13.89 25.24 2.27
C PRO A 245 -12.80 25.78 3.21
N LEU A 246 -11.63 26.04 2.66
CA LEU A 246 -10.58 26.83 3.30
C LEU A 246 -10.57 28.22 2.67
N ARG A 247 -10.90 29.24 3.45
CA ARG A 247 -11.10 30.63 2.99
C ARG A 247 -9.98 31.54 3.47
N GLY A 248 -9.84 32.68 2.81
CA GLY A 248 -8.94 33.76 3.24
C GLY A 248 -7.47 33.57 2.83
N ILE A 249 -7.14 32.51 2.08
CA ILE A 249 -5.78 32.30 1.57
C ILE A 249 -5.52 33.22 0.37
N GLU A 250 -4.40 33.91 0.43
CA GLU A 250 -3.78 34.58 -0.70
C GLU A 250 -2.58 33.78 -1.16
N LEU A 251 -2.65 33.23 -2.36
CA LEU A 251 -1.61 32.36 -2.88
C LEU A 251 -0.45 33.20 -3.43
N PRO A 252 0.78 32.91 -3.01
CA PRO A 252 1.96 33.56 -3.56
C PRO A 252 2.13 33.23 -5.04
N GLU A 253 2.84 34.11 -5.77
CA GLU A 253 3.32 33.72 -7.09
C GLU A 253 4.27 32.52 -6.93
N GLN A 254 3.97 31.43 -7.64
CA GLN A 254 4.80 30.25 -7.55
C GLN A 254 6.16 30.54 -8.17
N SER A 255 7.18 30.53 -7.32
CA SER A 255 8.57 30.56 -7.76
C SER A 255 9.01 29.17 -8.22
N ASN A 256 9.92 29.13 -9.20
CA ASN A 256 10.67 27.93 -9.51
C ASN A 256 11.31 27.38 -8.23
N PHE A 257 11.03 26.11 -7.94
CA PHE A 257 11.65 25.42 -6.81
C PHE A 257 12.57 24.34 -7.34
N LEU A 258 13.80 24.34 -6.88
CA LEU A 258 14.80 23.32 -7.21
C LEU A 258 15.45 22.85 -5.91
N SER A 259 15.26 21.58 -5.54
CA SER A 259 15.99 20.90 -4.48
C SER A 259 17.02 19.98 -5.09
N VAL A 260 18.24 20.07 -4.63
CA VAL A 260 19.38 19.23 -5.03
C VAL A 260 19.92 18.53 -3.81
N ARG A 261 19.86 17.19 -3.83
CA ARG A 261 20.21 16.34 -2.67
C ARG A 261 21.33 15.37 -3.05
N PRO A 262 22.60 15.79 -3.01
CA PRO A 262 23.71 14.86 -3.15
C PRO A 262 23.79 13.97 -1.91
N SER A 263 24.18 12.71 -2.14
CA SER A 263 24.53 11.79 -1.07
C SER A 263 25.80 11.02 -1.38
N PHE A 264 26.47 10.57 -0.32
CA PHE A 264 27.70 9.79 -0.41
C PHE A 264 27.56 8.57 0.48
N THR A 265 27.73 7.39 -0.11
CA THR A 265 27.73 6.13 0.63
C THR A 265 29.13 5.51 0.54
N LEU A 266 29.78 5.35 1.69
CA LEU A 266 30.96 4.51 1.79
C LEU A 266 30.50 3.12 2.23
N ARG A 267 30.77 2.12 1.40
CA ARG A 267 30.38 0.73 1.63
C ARG A 267 31.62 -0.15 1.67
N HIS A 268 31.67 -1.04 2.65
CA HIS A 268 32.67 -2.09 2.76
C HIS A 268 31.94 -3.43 2.79
N SER A 269 32.18 -4.30 1.82
CA SER A 269 31.50 -5.58 1.67
C SER A 269 32.47 -6.73 1.50
N ARG A 270 32.07 -7.89 2.08
CA ARG A 270 32.73 -9.18 1.92
C ARG A 270 31.67 -10.23 1.65
N THR A 271 31.77 -10.90 0.53
CA THR A 271 30.84 -11.95 0.14
C THR A 271 31.56 -13.26 -0.11
N GLN A 272 30.84 -14.35 0.06
CA GLN A 272 31.26 -15.71 -0.32
C GLN A 272 30.05 -16.36 -0.97
N ASP A 273 30.21 -16.83 -2.17
CA ASP A 273 29.22 -17.61 -2.91
C ASP A 273 29.59 -19.11 -2.96
N SER A 274 28.89 -19.87 -3.79
CA SER A 274 29.14 -21.29 -4.01
C SER A 274 30.49 -21.59 -4.65
N GLU A 275 31.08 -20.65 -5.36
CA GLU A 275 32.38 -20.79 -6.04
C GLU A 275 33.55 -20.43 -5.13
N GLY A 276 33.27 -19.77 -3.98
CA GLY A 276 34.30 -19.43 -3.00
C GLY A 276 34.24 -17.95 -2.52
N PRO A 277 35.30 -17.49 -1.86
CA PRO A 277 35.34 -16.11 -1.38
C PRO A 277 35.47 -15.11 -2.53
N VAL A 278 34.55 -14.14 -2.58
CA VAL A 278 34.66 -12.97 -3.46
C VAL A 278 35.59 -11.95 -2.81
N PRO A 279 36.45 -11.23 -3.57
CA PRO A 279 37.31 -10.19 -3.03
C PRO A 279 36.55 -9.17 -2.20
N THR A 280 37.13 -8.76 -1.07
CA THR A 280 36.60 -7.69 -0.24
C THR A 280 36.60 -6.38 -1.02
N GLU A 281 35.48 -5.70 -1.09
CA GLU A 281 35.35 -4.44 -1.84
C GLU A 281 35.07 -3.28 -0.89
N THR A 282 35.77 -2.17 -1.12
CA THR A 282 35.44 -0.88 -0.49
C THR A 282 35.09 0.11 -1.60
N LYS A 283 33.86 0.61 -1.60
CA LYS A 283 33.34 1.45 -2.65
C LYS A 283 32.74 2.74 -2.07
N LEU A 284 33.15 3.87 -2.65
CA LEU A 284 32.48 5.14 -2.45
C LEU A 284 31.49 5.35 -3.60
N GLN A 285 30.23 5.47 -3.26
CA GLN A 285 29.14 5.67 -4.24
C GLN A 285 28.53 7.06 -4.03
N PRO A 286 28.82 8.02 -4.93
CA PRO A 286 28.06 9.26 -4.98
C PRO A 286 26.72 9.03 -5.64
N THR A 287 25.68 9.65 -5.11
CA THR A 287 24.30 9.64 -5.62
C THR A 287 23.82 11.08 -5.70
N LEU A 288 22.96 11.38 -6.66
CA LEU A 288 22.34 12.68 -6.79
C LEU A 288 20.84 12.50 -6.97
N ASP A 289 20.06 13.09 -6.07
CA ASP A 289 18.63 13.24 -6.23
C ASP A 289 18.29 14.71 -6.52
N LEU A 290 17.37 14.91 -7.45
CA LEU A 290 16.93 16.22 -7.94
C LEU A 290 15.40 16.27 -7.88
N LYS A 291 14.85 17.36 -7.35
CA LYS A 291 13.43 17.68 -7.45
C LYS A 291 13.28 19.10 -7.98
N TRP A 292 12.73 19.22 -9.17
CA TRP A 292 12.54 20.49 -9.84
C TRP A 292 11.07 20.74 -10.13
N ARG A 293 10.58 21.89 -9.72
CA ARG A 293 9.22 22.33 -10.01
C ARG A 293 9.26 23.63 -10.83
N PRO A 294 9.29 23.53 -12.16
CA PRO A 294 9.34 24.70 -13.05
C PRO A 294 8.03 25.49 -13.05
N SER A 295 6.91 24.86 -12.74
CA SER A 295 5.59 25.50 -12.67
C SER A 295 4.74 24.85 -11.58
N ALA A 296 3.58 25.46 -11.31
CA ALA A 296 2.57 24.93 -10.39
C ALA A 296 2.17 23.47 -10.69
N ASN A 297 2.08 23.18 -11.97
CA ASN A 297 1.45 21.97 -12.46
C ASN A 297 2.45 20.87 -12.82
N LEU A 298 3.76 21.15 -12.80
CA LEU A 298 4.79 20.20 -13.22
C LEU A 298 5.86 20.02 -12.15
N VAL A 299 6.09 18.77 -11.78
CA VAL A 299 7.23 18.34 -10.95
C VAL A 299 8.08 17.37 -11.76
N VAL A 300 9.36 17.59 -11.76
CA VAL A 300 10.36 16.70 -12.37
C VAL A 300 11.29 16.20 -11.28
N ASP A 301 11.34 14.88 -11.10
CA ASP A 301 12.23 14.20 -10.17
C ASP A 301 13.30 13.44 -10.97
N GLY A 302 14.54 13.53 -10.54
CA GLY A 302 15.66 12.81 -11.15
C GLY A 302 16.50 12.14 -10.09
N THR A 303 17.08 10.97 -10.43
CA THR A 303 18.06 10.29 -9.60
C THR A 303 19.18 9.71 -10.46
N ILE A 304 20.41 9.77 -9.94
CA ILE A 304 21.59 9.20 -10.57
C ILE A 304 22.26 8.27 -9.58
N LYS A 305 22.44 7.02 -9.99
CA LYS A 305 23.03 5.92 -9.18
C LYS A 305 22.42 5.84 -7.79
N PRO A 306 21.06 5.74 -7.66
CA PRO A 306 20.41 5.73 -6.37
C PRO A 306 20.96 4.61 -5.49
N ASP A 307 21.16 4.93 -4.20
CA ASP A 307 21.59 3.96 -3.20
C ASP A 307 20.47 3.68 -2.20
N PHE A 308 20.12 2.42 -2.07
CA PHE A 308 19.01 1.92 -1.24
C PHE A 308 19.50 1.16 0.01
N SER A 309 20.77 1.27 0.40
CA SER A 309 21.35 0.55 1.53
C SER A 309 20.67 0.79 2.87
N GLN A 310 19.99 1.96 3.03
CA GLN A 310 19.24 2.31 4.23
C GLN A 310 17.81 1.73 4.27
N VAL A 311 17.33 1.19 3.15
CA VAL A 311 15.94 0.68 3.06
C VAL A 311 15.76 -0.55 3.96
N ASP A 312 14.63 -0.62 4.63
CA ASP A 312 14.29 -1.72 5.52
C ASP A 312 14.23 -3.06 4.77
N LEU A 313 14.80 -4.09 5.36
CA LEU A 313 14.63 -5.45 4.87
C LEU A 313 13.14 -5.82 4.80
N ASP A 314 12.76 -6.52 3.75
CA ASP A 314 11.41 -7.06 3.64
C ASP A 314 11.18 -8.13 4.71
N VAL A 315 9.95 -8.17 5.23
CA VAL A 315 9.53 -9.28 6.09
C VAL A 315 9.51 -10.55 5.25
N PRO A 316 10.23 -11.60 5.65
CA PRO A 316 10.27 -12.82 4.86
C PRO A 316 8.89 -13.49 4.84
N GLN A 317 8.48 -13.98 3.68
CA GLN A 317 7.20 -14.64 3.44
C GLN A 317 7.40 -16.13 3.16
N LEU A 318 6.38 -16.96 3.40
CA LEU A 318 6.39 -18.38 3.08
C LEU A 318 6.24 -18.59 1.57
N GLY A 319 7.18 -19.28 0.96
CA GLY A 319 7.23 -19.52 -0.49
C GLY A 319 7.24 -20.99 -0.87
N GLY A 320 7.64 -21.90 0.03
CA GLY A 320 7.94 -23.30 -0.26
C GLY A 320 6.74 -24.16 -0.69
N ASN A 321 5.51 -23.68 -0.52
CA ASN A 321 4.29 -24.31 -1.05
C ASN A 321 3.49 -23.35 -1.95
N SER A 322 4.10 -22.23 -2.41
CA SER A 322 3.51 -21.30 -3.36
C SER A 322 3.95 -21.64 -4.79
N ARG A 323 3.03 -21.51 -5.74
CA ARG A 323 3.31 -21.67 -7.17
C ARG A 323 3.39 -20.33 -7.89
N TYR A 324 3.02 -19.26 -7.22
CA TYR A 324 2.94 -17.92 -7.80
C TYR A 324 3.96 -16.99 -7.14
N ALA A 325 4.45 -16.05 -7.92
CA ALA A 325 5.33 -14.99 -7.43
C ALA A 325 4.72 -14.25 -6.24
N ILE A 326 5.55 -13.97 -5.24
CA ILE A 326 5.17 -13.26 -4.03
C ILE A 326 5.33 -11.76 -4.25
N TYR A 327 4.30 -10.99 -3.88
CA TYR A 327 4.32 -9.53 -3.95
C TYR A 327 5.03 -8.93 -2.74
N TYR A 328 5.93 -7.98 -3.00
CA TYR A 328 6.55 -7.13 -1.98
C TYR A 328 6.26 -5.65 -2.26
N PRO A 329 5.81 -4.88 -1.28
CA PRO A 329 5.54 -3.45 -1.48
C PRO A 329 6.81 -2.67 -1.79
N GLU A 330 6.70 -1.58 -2.55
CA GLU A 330 7.82 -0.66 -2.79
C GLU A 330 8.20 0.08 -1.49
N LYS A 331 9.49 0.33 -1.28
CA LYS A 331 10.04 1.02 -0.10
C LYS A 331 11.09 2.08 -0.48
N ARG A 332 11.43 2.22 -1.76
CA ARG A 332 12.48 3.12 -2.23
C ARG A 332 11.89 4.50 -2.57
N PRO A 333 12.38 5.59 -1.94
CA PRO A 333 11.73 6.91 -2.00
C PRO A 333 11.49 7.44 -3.42
N PHE A 334 12.44 7.28 -4.35
CA PHE A 334 12.28 7.76 -5.73
C PHE A 334 11.01 7.22 -6.41
N PHE A 335 10.56 6.01 -6.06
CA PHE A 335 9.44 5.35 -6.71
C PHE A 335 8.07 5.66 -6.08
N PHE A 336 8.02 6.33 -4.94
CA PHE A 336 6.77 6.62 -4.24
C PHE A 336 5.97 7.77 -4.82
N GLU A 337 6.62 8.79 -5.34
CA GLU A 337 5.91 9.97 -5.81
C GLU A 337 5.05 9.66 -7.04
N ALA A 338 3.86 10.27 -7.14
CA ALA A 338 2.86 10.06 -8.18
C ALA A 338 2.26 8.64 -8.25
N THR A 339 2.35 7.86 -7.19
CA THR A 339 1.68 6.54 -7.11
C THR A 339 0.17 6.65 -7.29
N ASP A 340 -0.46 7.70 -6.82
CA ASP A 340 -1.88 8.00 -7.02
C ASP A 340 -2.27 8.15 -8.50
N VAL A 341 -1.40 8.75 -9.34
CA VAL A 341 -1.59 8.83 -10.79
C VAL A 341 -1.28 7.50 -11.47
N MET A 342 -0.20 6.81 -11.05
CA MET A 342 0.19 5.52 -11.62
C MET A 342 -0.74 4.38 -11.25
N ARG A 343 -1.51 4.50 -10.17
CA ARG A 343 -2.46 3.47 -9.73
C ARG A 343 -3.60 3.33 -10.75
N ALA A 344 -3.55 2.26 -11.54
CA ALA A 344 -4.59 1.88 -12.48
C ALA A 344 -5.69 1.06 -11.80
N PRO A 345 -6.85 0.81 -12.42
CA PRO A 345 -7.89 -0.07 -11.86
C PRO A 345 -7.40 -1.45 -11.46
N THR A 346 -6.39 -1.98 -12.15
CA THR A 346 -5.61 -3.15 -11.70
C THR A 346 -4.40 -2.64 -10.93
N ASP A 347 -4.37 -2.82 -9.63
CA ASP A 347 -3.45 -2.17 -8.68
C ASP A 347 -1.95 -2.34 -8.99
N ASN A 348 -1.57 -3.32 -9.77
CA ASN A 348 -0.17 -3.63 -10.06
C ASN A 348 0.22 -3.37 -11.52
N ALA A 349 -0.44 -2.43 -12.19
CA ALA A 349 -0.15 -2.08 -13.58
C ALA A 349 1.24 -1.44 -13.76
N LEU A 350 1.79 -0.80 -12.74
CA LEU A 350 3.21 -0.46 -12.64
C LEU A 350 3.75 -0.97 -11.30
N TYR A 351 4.78 -1.80 -11.36
CA TYR A 351 5.43 -2.39 -10.18
C TYR A 351 6.92 -2.07 -10.22
N THR A 352 7.30 -1.03 -9.51
CA THR A 352 8.64 -0.44 -9.59
C THR A 352 9.76 -1.34 -9.03
N ARG A 353 9.43 -2.35 -8.24
CA ARG A 353 10.38 -3.38 -7.78
C ARG A 353 10.96 -4.25 -8.91
N THR A 354 10.37 -4.17 -10.12
CA THR A 354 10.98 -4.76 -11.33
C THR A 354 12.23 -4.00 -11.81
N PHE A 355 12.50 -2.79 -11.27
CA PHE A 355 13.75 -2.06 -11.50
C PHE A 355 14.71 -2.38 -10.37
N THR A 356 15.72 -3.20 -10.66
CA THR A 356 16.57 -3.79 -9.62
C THR A 356 17.77 -2.91 -9.29
N GLU A 357 18.50 -2.45 -10.30
CA GLU A 357 19.72 -1.65 -10.15
C GLU A 357 19.73 -0.44 -11.11
N PRO A 358 18.90 0.60 -10.85
CA PRO A 358 18.85 1.77 -11.71
C PRO A 358 20.19 2.52 -11.78
N SER A 359 20.67 2.80 -13.00
CA SER A 359 21.79 3.71 -13.22
C SER A 359 21.36 5.16 -13.11
N TRP A 360 20.18 5.46 -13.65
CA TRP A 360 19.49 6.74 -13.51
C TRP A 360 17.99 6.55 -13.68
N GLY A 361 17.24 7.48 -13.12
CA GLY A 361 15.79 7.58 -13.29
C GLY A 361 15.37 9.03 -13.43
N LEU A 362 14.39 9.28 -14.28
CA LEU A 362 13.74 10.58 -14.46
C LEU A 362 12.22 10.37 -14.42
N ARG A 363 11.52 11.23 -13.71
CA ARG A 363 10.06 11.23 -13.66
C ARG A 363 9.54 12.66 -13.82
N ALA A 364 8.51 12.81 -14.62
CA ALA A 364 7.72 14.05 -14.73
C ALA A 364 6.29 13.77 -14.32
N THR A 365 5.75 14.58 -13.41
CA THR A 365 4.36 14.49 -12.94
C THR A 365 3.69 15.84 -13.15
N TRP A 366 2.56 15.84 -13.83
CA TRP A 366 1.76 17.04 -14.06
C TRP A 366 0.34 16.88 -13.57
N ARG A 367 -0.26 17.99 -13.14
CA ARG A 367 -1.63 18.02 -12.63
C ARG A 367 -2.29 19.32 -13.05
N GLY A 368 -3.37 19.19 -13.81
CA GLY A 368 -4.25 20.28 -14.21
C GLY A 368 -5.60 20.20 -13.50
N LEU A 369 -6.51 21.09 -13.90
CA LEU A 369 -7.88 21.11 -13.34
C LEU A 369 -8.72 19.89 -13.76
N THR A 370 -8.49 19.31 -14.91
CA THR A 370 -9.28 18.21 -15.49
C THR A 370 -8.44 16.99 -15.84
N HIS A 371 -7.12 17.06 -15.70
CA HIS A 371 -6.23 15.97 -16.06
C HIS A 371 -5.03 15.91 -15.12
N ALA A 372 -4.50 14.72 -14.95
CA ALA A 372 -3.26 14.48 -14.24
C ALA A 372 -2.49 13.36 -14.94
N GLY A 373 -1.17 13.48 -14.99
CA GLY A 373 -0.38 12.47 -15.63
C GLY A 373 1.01 12.35 -15.00
N THR A 374 1.66 11.24 -15.30
CA THR A 374 3.06 11.00 -14.92
C THR A 374 3.74 10.15 -15.97
N ALA A 375 5.00 10.45 -16.20
CA ALA A 375 5.89 9.67 -17.06
C ALA A 375 7.20 9.40 -16.34
N ILE A 376 7.70 8.19 -16.46
CA ILE A 376 8.97 7.76 -15.86
C ILE A 376 9.86 7.12 -16.93
N ALA A 377 11.14 7.45 -16.91
CA ALA A 377 12.18 6.83 -17.73
C ALA A 377 13.29 6.31 -16.82
N ILE A 378 13.73 5.06 -17.01
CA ILE A 378 14.69 4.39 -16.16
C ILE A 378 15.68 3.61 -17.03
N ASP A 379 16.93 3.73 -16.68
CA ASP A 379 18.02 2.88 -17.17
C ASP A 379 18.40 1.91 -16.05
N ASP A 380 18.16 0.61 -16.25
CA ASP A 380 18.32 -0.43 -15.23
C ASP A 380 19.37 -1.46 -15.68
N ARG A 381 20.36 -1.72 -14.82
CA ARG A 381 21.44 -2.69 -15.10
C ARG A 381 21.00 -4.14 -14.99
N GLY A 382 19.76 -4.39 -14.55
CA GLY A 382 19.22 -5.75 -14.39
C GLY A 382 19.65 -6.42 -13.08
N GLY A 383 19.73 -7.74 -13.09
CA GLY A 383 20.11 -8.55 -11.92
C GLY A 383 18.91 -8.96 -11.04
N GLY A 384 17.69 -8.69 -11.48
CA GLY A 384 16.46 -9.17 -10.90
C GLY A 384 15.86 -10.36 -11.65
N LEU A 385 14.54 -10.54 -11.48
CA LEU A 385 13.78 -11.60 -12.14
C LEU A 385 12.65 -11.01 -12.99
N VAL A 386 12.45 -11.56 -14.18
CA VAL A 386 11.27 -11.32 -15.01
C VAL A 386 10.26 -12.42 -14.74
N LEU A 387 9.00 -12.03 -14.46
CA LEU A 387 7.91 -12.97 -14.24
C LEU A 387 7.39 -13.52 -15.57
N LEU A 388 7.27 -14.84 -15.64
CA LEU A 388 6.71 -15.59 -16.77
C LEU A 388 5.40 -16.25 -16.26
N PRO A 389 4.27 -15.51 -16.27
CA PRO A 389 3.04 -15.98 -15.67
C PRO A 389 2.37 -17.06 -16.49
N GLY A 390 1.88 -18.11 -15.82
CA GLY A 390 1.04 -19.15 -16.40
C GLY A 390 -0.25 -19.33 -15.60
N PRO A 391 -1.17 -20.19 -16.06
CA PRO A 391 -2.43 -20.41 -15.36
C PRO A 391 -2.29 -21.12 -14.01
N TYR A 392 -1.23 -21.91 -13.82
CA TYR A 392 -1.02 -22.73 -12.62
C TYR A 392 0.21 -22.35 -11.81
N ALA A 393 1.16 -21.62 -12.40
CA ALA A 393 2.39 -21.19 -11.73
C ALA A 393 2.98 -19.95 -12.40
N THR A 394 3.85 -19.25 -11.67
CA THR A 394 4.76 -18.24 -12.23
C THR A 394 6.13 -18.86 -12.39
N ASN A 395 6.67 -18.85 -13.61
CA ASN A 395 8.07 -19.14 -13.89
C ASN A 395 8.88 -17.83 -13.89
N TYR A 396 10.20 -17.94 -13.94
CA TYR A 396 11.11 -16.81 -13.85
C TYR A 396 12.21 -16.92 -14.91
N ALA A 397 12.69 -15.76 -15.37
CA ALA A 397 13.93 -15.63 -16.11
C ALA A 397 14.79 -14.55 -15.48
N ASP A 398 16.11 -14.65 -15.60
CA ASP A 398 17.01 -13.60 -15.15
C ASP A 398 16.74 -12.31 -15.94
N GLN A 399 16.77 -11.19 -15.24
CA GLN A 399 16.51 -9.88 -15.83
C GLN A 399 17.79 -9.28 -16.39
N PRO A 400 17.91 -9.12 -17.72
CA PRO A 400 19.02 -8.39 -18.35
C PRO A 400 18.91 -6.88 -18.11
N ALA A 401 19.99 -6.16 -18.40
CA ALA A 401 19.97 -4.69 -18.47
C ALA A 401 18.92 -4.20 -19.47
N SER A 402 18.28 -3.08 -19.14
CA SER A 402 17.12 -2.59 -19.91
C SER A 402 16.90 -1.09 -19.77
N HIS A 403 16.31 -0.49 -20.80
CA HIS A 403 15.73 0.86 -20.74
C HIS A 403 14.21 0.75 -20.67
N THR A 404 13.61 1.52 -19.76
CA THR A 404 12.16 1.50 -19.55
C THR A 404 11.58 2.90 -19.64
N ILE A 405 10.43 3.00 -20.28
CA ILE A 405 9.57 4.17 -20.24
C ILE A 405 8.18 3.70 -19.84
N ALA A 406 7.56 4.37 -18.87
CA ALA A 406 6.15 4.17 -18.54
C ALA A 406 5.48 5.53 -18.37
N ALA A 407 4.24 5.65 -18.83
CA ALA A 407 3.44 6.86 -18.70
C ALA A 407 1.98 6.50 -18.45
N ARG A 408 1.30 7.32 -17.64
CA ARG A 408 -0.13 7.26 -17.43
C ARG A 408 -0.73 8.65 -17.41
N GLU A 409 -1.86 8.81 -18.09
CA GLU A 409 -2.68 10.02 -18.09
C GLU A 409 -4.07 9.70 -17.57
N LEU A 410 -4.64 10.64 -16.84
CA LEU A 410 -6.00 10.61 -16.29
C LEU A 410 -6.73 11.87 -16.69
N ALA A 411 -7.98 11.75 -17.09
CA ALA A 411 -8.87 12.87 -17.38
C ALA A 411 -10.20 12.72 -16.63
N ASP A 412 -10.62 13.77 -15.94
CA ASP A 412 -11.89 13.82 -15.21
C ASP A 412 -12.98 14.43 -16.10
N VAL A 413 -14.08 13.69 -16.30
CA VAL A 413 -15.26 14.11 -17.05
C VAL A 413 -16.49 13.96 -16.15
N GLY A 414 -16.75 14.94 -15.32
CA GLY A 414 -17.79 14.86 -14.29
C GLY A 414 -17.51 13.72 -13.28
N PRO A 415 -18.44 12.76 -13.09
CA PRO A 415 -18.24 11.63 -12.19
C PRO A 415 -17.40 10.50 -12.81
N LEU A 416 -17.00 10.64 -14.07
CA LEU A 416 -16.21 9.68 -14.82
C LEU A 416 -14.75 10.13 -14.86
N GLN A 417 -13.83 9.24 -14.52
CA GLN A 417 -12.39 9.38 -14.76
C GLN A 417 -11.97 8.38 -15.83
N VAL A 418 -11.34 8.88 -16.89
CA VAL A 418 -10.80 8.07 -17.99
C VAL A 418 -9.28 8.12 -17.91
N GLY A 419 -8.63 6.97 -18.04
CA GLY A 419 -7.19 6.86 -18.01
C GLY A 419 -6.63 6.09 -19.19
N GLY A 420 -5.31 6.19 -19.33
CA GLY A 420 -4.55 5.37 -20.27
C GLY A 420 -3.14 5.13 -19.74
N LEU A 421 -2.67 3.89 -19.87
CA LEU A 421 -1.34 3.44 -19.49
C LEU A 421 -0.56 3.03 -20.74
N LEU A 422 0.72 3.39 -20.77
CA LEU A 422 1.71 2.87 -21.70
C LEU A 422 3.00 2.55 -20.92
N ALA A 423 3.55 1.35 -21.09
CA ALA A 423 4.81 0.93 -20.50
C ALA A 423 5.60 0.10 -21.52
N ALA A 424 6.86 0.43 -21.70
CA ALA A 424 7.74 -0.24 -22.63
C ALA A 424 9.09 -0.51 -21.95
N ARG A 425 9.52 -1.76 -21.89
CA ARG A 425 10.84 -2.21 -21.46
C ARG A 425 11.58 -2.82 -22.62
N ARG A 426 12.70 -2.21 -23.00
CA ARG A 426 13.59 -2.72 -24.04
C ARG A 426 14.86 -3.26 -23.41
N TYR A 427 15.12 -4.52 -23.60
CA TYR A 427 16.34 -5.18 -23.12
C TYR A 427 17.54 -4.89 -24.02
N GLU A 428 18.70 -4.72 -23.42
CA GLU A 428 19.93 -4.47 -24.15
C GLU A 428 20.36 -5.66 -25.02
N ARG A 429 21.39 -5.47 -25.82
CA ARG A 429 22.01 -6.47 -26.66
C ARG A 429 21.07 -7.18 -27.65
N GLY A 430 19.95 -6.53 -28.01
CA GLY A 430 19.01 -7.09 -28.97
C GLY A 430 18.16 -8.25 -28.46
N ILE A 431 18.01 -8.43 -27.13
CA ILE A 431 17.21 -9.48 -26.51
C ILE A 431 15.72 -9.32 -26.81
N GLY A 432 15.28 -8.12 -27.17
CA GLY A 432 13.88 -7.81 -27.47
C GLY A 432 13.25 -6.85 -26.46
N GLU A 433 11.93 -6.80 -26.45
CA GLU A 433 11.18 -5.85 -25.64
C GLU A 433 9.84 -6.43 -25.16
N ASN A 434 9.27 -5.78 -24.16
CA ASN A 434 7.90 -5.93 -23.74
C ASN A 434 7.23 -4.55 -23.73
N VAL A 435 6.14 -4.41 -24.46
CA VAL A 435 5.33 -3.18 -24.53
C VAL A 435 3.91 -3.51 -24.08
N VAL A 436 3.38 -2.71 -23.14
CA VAL A 436 2.01 -2.88 -22.62
C VAL A 436 1.31 -1.53 -22.64
N GLY A 437 0.08 -1.49 -23.11
CA GLY A 437 -0.71 -0.26 -23.10
C GLY A 437 -2.20 -0.49 -23.23
N GLY A 438 -2.97 0.51 -22.80
CA GLY A 438 -4.42 0.47 -22.96
C GLY A 438 -5.16 1.46 -22.07
N PRO A 439 -6.45 1.67 -22.36
CA PRO A 439 -7.32 2.58 -21.61
C PRO A 439 -7.85 1.95 -20.33
N ASP A 440 -8.26 2.82 -19.41
CA ASP A 440 -9.00 2.47 -18.21
C ASP A 440 -10.08 3.51 -17.88
N LEU A 441 -11.03 3.13 -17.05
CA LEU A 441 -12.04 4.02 -16.54
C LEU A 441 -12.39 3.70 -15.07
N SER A 442 -12.75 4.75 -14.34
CA SER A 442 -13.35 4.68 -13.02
C SER A 442 -14.56 5.62 -12.99
N TRP A 443 -15.73 5.09 -12.62
CA TRP A 443 -17.00 5.82 -12.66
C TRP A 443 -17.77 5.65 -11.36
N GLN A 444 -18.04 6.78 -10.68
CA GLN A 444 -19.02 6.84 -9.60
C GLN A 444 -20.40 7.01 -10.24
N ALA A 445 -21.05 5.90 -10.56
CA ALA A 445 -22.31 5.89 -11.32
C ALA A 445 -23.49 6.41 -10.48
N THR A 446 -23.50 6.11 -9.17
CA THR A 446 -24.43 6.66 -8.17
C THR A 446 -23.67 6.87 -6.86
N ASP A 447 -24.32 7.43 -5.83
CA ASP A 447 -23.72 7.59 -4.49
C ASP A 447 -23.21 6.27 -3.90
N THR A 448 -23.78 5.14 -4.31
CA THR A 448 -23.44 3.81 -3.78
C THR A 448 -22.73 2.88 -4.78
N LEU A 449 -22.86 3.13 -6.10
CA LEU A 449 -22.33 2.26 -7.15
C LEU A 449 -21.08 2.85 -7.79
N ARG A 450 -19.99 2.11 -7.71
CA ARG A 450 -18.71 2.41 -8.34
C ARG A 450 -18.34 1.32 -9.35
N LEU A 451 -17.96 1.74 -10.55
CA LEU A 451 -17.53 0.86 -11.63
C LEU A 451 -16.09 1.17 -12.02
N ARG A 452 -15.29 0.14 -12.27
CA ARG A 452 -13.94 0.26 -12.82
C ARG A 452 -13.75 -0.73 -13.95
N ALA A 453 -13.09 -0.31 -15.02
CA ALA A 453 -12.71 -1.19 -16.11
C ALA A 453 -11.32 -0.83 -16.63
N GLN A 454 -10.61 -1.82 -17.17
CA GLN A 454 -9.35 -1.63 -17.85
C GLN A 454 -9.18 -2.68 -18.94
N TRP A 455 -8.65 -2.26 -20.09
CA TRP A 455 -8.13 -3.14 -21.11
C TRP A 455 -6.66 -2.82 -21.31
N LEU A 456 -5.81 -3.85 -21.26
CA LEU A 456 -4.39 -3.75 -21.58
C LEU A 456 -4.06 -4.75 -22.67
N HIS A 457 -3.28 -4.31 -23.64
CA HIS A 457 -2.65 -5.14 -24.66
C HIS A 457 -1.14 -5.21 -24.43
N SER A 458 -0.55 -6.40 -24.53
CA SER A 458 0.88 -6.61 -24.43
C SER A 458 1.46 -7.16 -25.74
N HIS A 459 2.62 -6.64 -26.15
CA HIS A 459 3.43 -7.14 -27.23
C HIS A 459 4.83 -7.48 -26.70
N THR A 460 5.28 -8.72 -26.87
CA THR A 460 6.52 -9.22 -26.26
C THR A 460 7.36 -9.97 -27.27
N THR A 461 8.61 -9.50 -27.49
CA THR A 461 9.61 -10.17 -28.34
C THR A 461 10.77 -10.76 -27.54
N ALA A 462 10.98 -10.33 -26.29
CA ALA A 462 11.95 -10.94 -25.37
C ALA A 462 11.35 -12.24 -24.79
N GLN A 463 11.72 -13.39 -25.29
CA GLN A 463 11.17 -14.69 -24.91
C GLN A 463 12.23 -15.54 -24.19
N PRO A 464 11.84 -16.41 -23.24
CA PRO A 464 12.77 -17.39 -22.68
C PRO A 464 13.14 -18.44 -23.74
N ASP A 465 14.41 -18.72 -23.88
CA ASP A 465 14.92 -19.83 -24.68
C ASP A 465 14.77 -21.18 -23.95
N ALA A 466 15.28 -22.26 -24.52
CA ALA A 466 15.18 -23.59 -23.92
C ALA A 466 15.92 -23.72 -22.56
N SER A 467 16.85 -22.82 -22.27
CA SER A 467 17.57 -22.75 -20.99
C SER A 467 16.93 -21.82 -19.97
N GLY A 468 15.82 -21.14 -20.34
CA GLY A 468 15.13 -20.16 -19.50
C GLY A 468 15.76 -18.76 -19.53
N VAL A 469 16.73 -18.51 -20.39
CA VAL A 469 17.36 -17.19 -20.56
C VAL A 469 16.58 -16.37 -21.57
N LEU A 470 16.39 -15.07 -21.30
CA LEU A 470 15.70 -14.17 -22.24
C LEU A 470 16.55 -13.95 -23.50
N ALA A 471 15.91 -14.13 -24.64
CA ALA A 471 16.47 -13.93 -25.97
C ALA A 471 15.40 -13.36 -26.92
N LEU A 472 15.84 -12.83 -28.07
CA LEU A 472 14.91 -12.41 -29.10
C LEU A 472 14.20 -13.64 -29.67
N GLY A 473 12.87 -13.66 -29.55
CA GLY A 473 12.00 -14.73 -30.05
C GLY A 473 10.86 -14.20 -30.89
N PRO A 474 9.98 -15.09 -31.36
CA PRO A 474 8.76 -14.70 -32.04
C PRO A 474 7.90 -13.80 -31.14
N ALA A 475 7.31 -12.77 -31.74
CA ALA A 475 6.43 -11.89 -31.02
C ALA A 475 5.20 -12.66 -30.46
N THR A 476 4.86 -12.38 -29.21
CA THR A 476 3.68 -12.90 -28.54
C THR A 476 2.81 -11.72 -28.08
N ASP A 477 1.55 -11.76 -28.46
CA ASP A 477 0.55 -10.76 -28.10
C ASP A 477 -0.42 -11.33 -27.08
N GLY A 478 -0.92 -10.47 -26.19
CA GLY A 478 -1.91 -10.85 -25.20
C GLY A 478 -2.72 -9.67 -24.72
N ASP A 479 -3.94 -9.98 -24.28
CA ASP A 479 -4.88 -9.00 -23.74
C ASP A 479 -5.22 -9.31 -22.27
N ARG A 480 -5.45 -8.26 -21.50
CA ARG A 480 -6.06 -8.32 -20.18
C ARG A 480 -7.28 -7.43 -20.13
N LEU A 481 -8.43 -8.00 -19.82
CA LEU A 481 -9.67 -7.30 -19.54
C LEU A 481 -9.99 -7.41 -18.05
N TYR A 482 -10.22 -6.27 -17.42
CA TYR A 482 -10.59 -6.17 -16.02
C TYR A 482 -11.88 -5.35 -15.90
N PHE A 483 -12.80 -5.84 -15.08
CA PHE A 483 -14.01 -5.12 -14.69
C PHE A 483 -14.32 -5.35 -13.22
N ARG A 484 -14.66 -4.28 -12.49
CA ARG A 484 -15.10 -4.35 -11.10
C ARG A 484 -16.29 -3.43 -10.88
N ALA A 485 -17.32 -3.96 -10.24
CA ALA A 485 -18.49 -3.21 -9.77
C ALA A 485 -18.62 -3.39 -8.26
N VAL A 486 -18.74 -2.29 -7.52
CA VAL A 486 -18.96 -2.28 -6.08
C VAL A 486 -20.16 -1.41 -5.79
N ASN A 487 -21.18 -2.00 -5.21
CA ASN A 487 -22.32 -1.28 -4.66
C ASN A 487 -22.27 -1.39 -3.13
N GLN A 488 -22.13 -0.26 -2.46
CA GLN A 488 -21.99 -0.20 -1.00
C GLN A 488 -23.00 0.81 -0.43
N THR A 489 -23.89 0.32 0.41
CA THR A 489 -24.83 1.10 1.19
C THR A 489 -24.44 1.06 2.67
N GLU A 490 -25.17 1.75 3.52
CA GLU A 490 -24.94 1.69 4.97
C GLU A 490 -25.01 0.26 5.53
N HIS A 491 -25.88 -0.59 4.96
CA HIS A 491 -26.19 -1.92 5.52
C HIS A 491 -25.79 -3.09 4.63
N ASN A 492 -25.48 -2.87 3.35
CA ASN A 492 -25.21 -3.93 2.39
C ASN A 492 -24.00 -3.60 1.53
N GLN A 493 -23.28 -4.62 1.12
CA GLN A 493 -22.22 -4.54 0.13
C GLN A 493 -22.37 -5.66 -0.89
N ALA A 494 -22.29 -5.29 -2.16
CA ALA A 494 -22.22 -6.26 -3.27
C ALA A 494 -21.01 -5.92 -4.15
N GLU A 495 -20.25 -6.93 -4.51
CA GLU A 495 -19.06 -6.76 -5.36
C GLU A 495 -19.02 -7.85 -6.44
N LEU A 496 -18.68 -7.45 -7.65
CA LEU A 496 -18.36 -8.31 -8.78
C LEU A 496 -17.03 -7.88 -9.38
N THR A 497 -16.08 -8.80 -9.49
CA THR A 497 -14.82 -8.60 -10.23
C THR A 497 -14.71 -9.66 -11.32
N VAL A 498 -14.41 -9.24 -12.53
CA VAL A 498 -14.12 -10.11 -13.68
C VAL A 498 -12.74 -9.78 -14.20
N ASN A 499 -11.92 -10.80 -14.41
CA ASN A 499 -10.57 -10.63 -14.95
C ASN A 499 -10.35 -11.72 -16.02
N ASP A 500 -10.05 -11.33 -17.25
CA ASP A 500 -9.74 -12.22 -18.37
C ASP A 500 -8.34 -11.89 -18.88
N ILE A 501 -7.37 -12.79 -18.65
CA ILE A 501 -5.97 -12.59 -18.97
C ILE A 501 -5.55 -13.63 -20.01
N GLY A 502 -5.14 -13.17 -21.18
CA GLY A 502 -4.65 -14.02 -22.28
C GLY A 502 -3.39 -14.81 -21.89
N GLU A 503 -3.15 -15.94 -22.56
CA GLU A 503 -1.95 -16.77 -22.36
C GLU A 503 -0.67 -16.00 -22.73
N GLY A 504 -0.71 -15.19 -23.79
CA GLY A 504 0.43 -14.38 -24.24
C GLY A 504 0.60 -13.07 -23.48
N PHE A 505 -0.29 -12.75 -22.52
CA PHE A 505 -0.20 -11.50 -21.78
C PHE A 505 0.98 -11.54 -20.80
N ARG A 506 1.91 -10.63 -20.97
CA ARG A 506 3.05 -10.41 -20.08
C ARG A 506 3.27 -8.92 -19.84
N HIS A 507 3.65 -8.54 -18.63
CA HIS A 507 3.86 -7.15 -18.25
C HIS A 507 5.12 -7.03 -17.39
N ASP A 508 6.27 -6.79 -18.03
CA ASP A 508 7.60 -6.83 -17.39
C ASP A 508 7.85 -5.62 -16.46
N THR A 509 7.04 -4.58 -16.55
CA THR A 509 7.07 -3.42 -15.65
C THR A 509 5.91 -3.41 -14.64
N GLY A 510 5.03 -4.41 -14.68
CA GLY A 510 3.94 -4.63 -13.76
C GLY A 510 4.15 -5.86 -12.89
N PHE A 511 3.19 -6.17 -12.01
CA PHE A 511 3.16 -7.42 -11.26
C PHE A 511 1.99 -8.26 -11.72
N VAL A 512 2.27 -9.20 -12.61
CA VAL A 512 1.30 -10.18 -13.11
C VAL A 512 1.87 -11.56 -12.82
N ASN A 513 1.37 -12.22 -11.80
CA ASN A 513 1.85 -13.54 -11.37
C ASN A 513 1.06 -14.70 -11.96
N GLN A 514 -0.05 -14.44 -12.65
CA GLN A 514 -0.90 -15.44 -13.27
C GLN A 514 -1.47 -14.91 -14.60
N ALA A 515 -1.39 -15.69 -15.67
CA ALA A 515 -1.96 -15.40 -16.99
C ALA A 515 -2.55 -16.67 -17.60
N GLY A 516 -3.25 -16.55 -18.73
CA GLY A 516 -3.98 -17.68 -19.34
C GLY A 516 -5.24 -18.07 -18.55
N ILE A 517 -5.84 -17.13 -17.83
CA ILE A 517 -6.99 -17.40 -16.95
C ILE A 517 -8.16 -16.45 -17.21
N ARG A 518 -9.35 -16.95 -16.87
CA ARG A 518 -10.55 -16.12 -16.66
C ARG A 518 -11.02 -16.29 -15.22
N SER A 519 -11.17 -15.19 -14.47
CA SER A 519 -11.73 -15.23 -13.11
C SER A 519 -13.01 -14.42 -13.00
N VAL A 520 -13.91 -14.91 -12.16
CA VAL A 520 -15.10 -14.21 -11.67
C VAL A 520 -15.09 -14.33 -10.15
N GLU A 521 -15.14 -13.20 -9.48
CA GLU A 521 -15.13 -13.10 -8.03
C GLU A 521 -16.32 -12.27 -7.59
N THR A 522 -17.11 -12.80 -6.68
CA THR A 522 -18.31 -12.15 -6.19
C THR A 522 -18.34 -12.16 -4.68
N ARG A 523 -18.84 -11.08 -4.11
CA ARG A 523 -19.10 -10.96 -2.68
C ARG A 523 -20.44 -10.27 -2.46
N TYR A 524 -21.20 -10.79 -1.51
CA TYR A 524 -22.37 -10.12 -0.97
C TYR A 524 -22.35 -10.21 0.54
N GLY A 525 -22.69 -9.10 1.20
CA GLY A 525 -22.76 -9.04 2.65
C GLY A 525 -23.73 -8.01 3.15
N PHE A 526 -24.13 -8.19 4.41
CA PHE A 526 -24.93 -7.22 5.16
C PHE A 526 -24.36 -7.07 6.56
N ASN A 527 -24.56 -5.91 7.16
CA ASN A 527 -24.08 -5.61 8.51
C ASN A 527 -25.20 -5.37 9.53
N ARG A 528 -24.79 -5.44 10.79
CA ARG A 528 -25.50 -4.91 11.95
C ARG A 528 -24.53 -4.10 12.79
N ARG A 529 -24.98 -2.94 13.27
CA ARG A 529 -24.20 -2.07 14.13
C ARG A 529 -24.78 -2.09 15.54
N GLN A 530 -23.92 -1.85 16.55
CA GLN A 530 -24.30 -1.81 17.97
C GLN A 530 -25.14 -3.05 18.39
N TRP A 531 -24.71 -4.24 17.93
CA TRP A 531 -25.42 -5.50 18.19
C TRP A 531 -24.67 -6.33 19.25
N GLY A 532 -25.19 -6.37 20.47
CA GLY A 532 -24.55 -7.02 21.60
C GLY A 532 -23.19 -6.39 21.94
N PRO A 533 -22.11 -7.19 22.02
CA PRO A 533 -20.75 -6.68 22.29
C PRO A 533 -20.04 -6.09 21.05
N PHE A 534 -20.68 -6.12 19.89
CA PHE A 534 -20.08 -5.71 18.62
C PHE A 534 -20.46 -4.26 18.28
N ASN A 535 -19.47 -3.45 17.96
CA ASN A 535 -19.71 -2.14 17.36
C ASN A 535 -20.28 -2.29 15.95
N GLU A 536 -19.78 -3.28 15.21
CA GLU A 536 -20.23 -3.66 13.89
C GLU A 536 -19.96 -5.14 13.66
N ILE A 537 -20.89 -5.82 13.00
CA ILE A 537 -20.70 -7.18 12.49
C ILE A 537 -21.21 -7.30 11.07
N TRP A 538 -20.43 -7.93 10.20
CA TRP A 538 -20.78 -8.25 8.81
C TRP A 538 -20.95 -9.75 8.62
N PHE A 539 -21.98 -10.13 7.91
CA PHE A 539 -22.22 -11.50 7.43
C PHE A 539 -22.08 -11.50 5.92
N ASN A 540 -21.17 -12.29 5.41
CA ASN A 540 -20.81 -12.27 4.01
C ASN A 540 -20.78 -13.67 3.40
N VAL A 541 -20.97 -13.73 2.08
CA VAL A 541 -20.69 -14.90 1.25
C VAL A 541 -19.84 -14.45 0.09
N SER A 542 -18.75 -15.16 -0.18
CA SER A 542 -17.94 -15.01 -1.37
C SER A 542 -18.04 -16.24 -2.25
N ALA A 543 -18.09 -16.03 -3.57
CA ALA A 543 -18.09 -17.10 -4.55
C ALA A 543 -17.17 -16.71 -5.70
N ASN A 544 -16.08 -17.45 -5.83
CA ASN A 544 -14.96 -17.12 -6.70
C ASN A 544 -14.62 -18.31 -7.58
N GLN A 545 -14.31 -18.06 -8.87
CA GLN A 545 -13.92 -19.11 -9.82
C GLN A 545 -12.82 -18.60 -10.74
N TRP A 546 -11.77 -19.39 -10.91
CA TRP A 546 -10.70 -19.21 -11.90
C TRP A 546 -10.69 -20.40 -12.86
N ARG A 547 -10.63 -20.16 -14.14
CA ARG A 547 -10.55 -21.17 -15.18
C ARG A 547 -9.36 -20.92 -16.09
N ASP A 548 -8.68 -21.97 -16.47
CA ASP A 548 -7.71 -21.99 -17.57
C ASP A 548 -8.42 -21.58 -18.86
N ARG A 549 -7.90 -20.56 -19.54
CA ARG A 549 -8.54 -19.96 -20.72
C ARG A 549 -8.48 -20.90 -21.93
N ARG A 550 -7.42 -21.69 -22.04
CA ARG A 550 -7.19 -22.61 -23.16
C ARG A 550 -7.96 -23.91 -23.00
N THR A 551 -7.84 -24.55 -21.84
CA THR A 551 -8.44 -25.88 -21.61
C THR A 551 -9.86 -25.81 -21.06
N GLY A 552 -10.27 -24.68 -20.49
CA GLY A 552 -11.53 -24.53 -19.75
C GLY A 552 -11.52 -25.20 -18.37
N GLU A 553 -10.42 -25.83 -17.98
CA GLU A 553 -10.29 -26.49 -16.68
C GLU A 553 -10.44 -25.51 -15.52
N THR A 554 -11.04 -25.98 -14.44
CA THR A 554 -11.05 -25.23 -13.18
C THR A 554 -9.65 -25.17 -12.61
N VAL A 555 -9.09 -23.97 -12.45
CA VAL A 555 -7.84 -23.70 -11.73
C VAL A 555 -8.12 -23.58 -10.23
N LYS A 556 -9.18 -22.84 -9.89
CA LYS A 556 -9.65 -22.66 -8.51
C LYS A 556 -11.13 -22.38 -8.48
N THR A 557 -11.85 -22.97 -7.53
CA THR A 557 -13.18 -22.54 -7.08
C THR A 557 -13.16 -22.37 -5.59
N ASP A 558 -13.77 -21.30 -5.08
CA ASP A 558 -13.80 -21.05 -3.64
C ASP A 558 -15.12 -20.37 -3.26
N ILE A 559 -16.00 -21.10 -2.59
CA ILE A 559 -17.29 -20.58 -2.12
C ILE A 559 -17.31 -20.72 -0.60
N TYR A 560 -17.38 -19.60 0.09
CA TYR A 560 -17.32 -19.61 1.54
C TYR A 560 -18.12 -18.48 2.18
N PRO A 561 -18.85 -18.77 3.27
CA PRO A 561 -19.37 -17.76 4.19
C PRO A 561 -18.25 -17.24 5.07
N TRP A 562 -18.35 -15.98 5.45
CA TRP A 562 -17.45 -15.38 6.41
C TRP A 562 -18.11 -14.25 7.19
N THR A 563 -17.62 -14.02 8.37
CA THR A 563 -18.06 -12.92 9.23
C THR A 563 -16.88 -12.06 9.63
N TYR A 564 -17.12 -10.77 9.67
CA TYR A 564 -16.20 -9.80 10.25
C TYR A 564 -16.91 -9.10 11.39
N PHE A 565 -16.23 -8.89 12.50
CA PHE A 565 -16.76 -8.03 13.57
C PHE A 565 -15.68 -7.15 14.19
N ASN A 566 -16.15 -6.02 14.70
CA ASN A 566 -15.38 -5.04 15.43
C ASN A 566 -15.97 -4.92 16.85
N ALA A 567 -15.12 -4.99 17.88
CA ALA A 567 -15.53 -4.99 19.28
C ALA A 567 -14.57 -4.14 20.14
N ALA A 568 -14.78 -4.15 21.46
CA ALA A 568 -13.93 -3.43 22.41
C ALA A 568 -12.44 -3.73 22.26
N ARG A 569 -11.58 -2.83 22.74
CA ARG A 569 -10.11 -2.86 22.63
C ARG A 569 -9.62 -2.93 21.18
N ASN A 570 -10.37 -2.33 20.26
CA ASN A 570 -10.11 -2.34 18.83
C ASN A 570 -9.96 -3.75 18.25
N THR A 571 -10.69 -4.70 18.84
CA THR A 571 -10.64 -6.10 18.42
C THR A 571 -11.40 -6.25 17.11
N GLN A 572 -10.73 -6.74 16.10
CA GLN A 572 -11.28 -7.08 14.79
C GLN A 572 -11.04 -8.56 14.54
N VAL A 573 -12.08 -9.26 14.15
CA VAL A 573 -11.99 -10.69 13.81
C VAL A 573 -12.68 -10.92 12.48
N THR A 574 -12.02 -11.64 11.58
CA THR A 574 -12.64 -12.25 10.41
C THR A 574 -12.55 -13.77 10.54
N ALA A 575 -13.67 -14.44 10.39
CA ALA A 575 -13.73 -15.90 10.38
C ALA A 575 -14.31 -16.36 9.03
N GLU A 576 -13.55 -17.17 8.29
CA GLU A 576 -13.89 -17.67 6.96
C GLU A 576 -13.93 -19.20 6.99
N LEU A 577 -15.04 -19.80 6.53
CA LEU A 577 -15.22 -21.23 6.48
C LEU A 577 -15.11 -21.75 5.04
N HIS A 578 -13.94 -22.21 4.64
CA HIS A 578 -13.66 -22.76 3.33
C HIS A 578 -14.05 -24.24 3.27
N GLY A 579 -15.32 -24.51 2.96
CA GLY A 579 -15.85 -25.87 2.85
C GLY A 579 -16.00 -26.38 1.41
N LEU A 580 -16.10 -25.43 0.45
CA LEU A 580 -16.25 -25.67 -0.98
C LEU A 580 -15.09 -25.01 -1.75
N SER A 581 -13.87 -25.30 -1.31
CA SER A 581 -12.63 -24.82 -1.93
C SER A 581 -11.99 -25.94 -2.75
N GLU A 582 -11.75 -25.66 -4.02
CA GLU A 582 -11.11 -26.58 -4.96
C GLU A 582 -9.95 -25.87 -5.64
N VAL A 583 -8.79 -26.51 -5.75
CA VAL A 583 -7.63 -25.98 -6.43
C VAL A 583 -6.95 -27.05 -7.27
N ARG A 584 -6.44 -26.69 -8.44
CA ARG A 584 -5.69 -27.58 -9.32
C ARG A 584 -4.22 -27.19 -9.35
N ALA A 585 -3.33 -28.15 -9.13
CA ALA A 585 -1.90 -27.89 -9.05
C ALA A 585 -1.25 -27.67 -10.41
N ALA A 586 -1.70 -28.34 -11.45
CA ALA A 586 -1.20 -28.23 -12.83
C ALA A 586 -2.30 -28.62 -13.83
N SER A 587 -2.13 -28.32 -15.12
CA SER A 587 -3.07 -28.77 -16.16
C SER A 587 -3.17 -30.30 -16.18
N GLY A 588 -4.39 -30.81 -16.28
CA GLY A 588 -4.67 -32.25 -16.23
C GLY A 588 -4.56 -32.89 -14.86
N ALA A 589 -4.02 -32.21 -13.84
CA ALA A 589 -3.97 -32.73 -12.48
C ALA A 589 -5.37 -32.79 -11.84
N PRO A 590 -5.62 -33.70 -10.87
CA PRO A 590 -6.90 -33.74 -10.17
C PRO A 590 -7.15 -32.46 -9.36
N LEU A 591 -8.44 -32.15 -9.14
CA LEU A 591 -8.84 -31.07 -8.23
C LEU A 591 -8.57 -31.50 -6.77
N LEU A 592 -7.91 -30.63 -6.04
CA LEU A 592 -7.69 -30.76 -4.62
C LEU A 592 -8.83 -30.09 -3.86
N HIS A 593 -9.56 -30.86 -3.05
CA HIS A 593 -10.68 -30.35 -2.26
C HIS A 593 -10.18 -29.94 -0.87
N GLU A 594 -9.91 -28.66 -0.71
CA GLU A 594 -9.48 -28.08 0.57
C GLU A 594 -10.69 -27.86 1.51
N LYS A 595 -10.45 -28.04 2.81
CA LYS A 595 -11.45 -27.72 3.86
C LYS A 595 -10.73 -27.18 5.07
N TYR A 596 -10.88 -25.88 5.33
CA TYR A 596 -10.20 -25.22 6.44
C TYR A 596 -11.00 -24.04 6.99
N LEU A 597 -10.71 -23.69 8.22
CA LEU A 597 -11.11 -22.47 8.86
C LEU A 597 -9.94 -21.47 8.77
N ASN A 598 -10.22 -20.25 8.30
CA ASN A 598 -9.28 -19.14 8.33
C ASN A 598 -9.77 -18.08 9.31
N LEU A 599 -8.92 -17.73 10.28
CA LEU A 599 -9.18 -16.72 11.31
C LEU A 599 -8.17 -15.59 11.16
N LEU A 600 -8.64 -14.37 10.94
CA LEU A 600 -7.81 -13.18 11.02
C LEU A 600 -8.20 -12.44 12.30
N TYR A 601 -7.20 -12.02 13.06
CA TYR A 601 -7.39 -11.37 14.35
C TYR A 601 -6.46 -10.18 14.49
N SER A 602 -7.02 -9.03 14.87
CA SER A 602 -6.26 -7.81 15.17
C SER A 602 -6.82 -7.17 16.43
N THR A 603 -5.95 -6.74 17.35
CA THR A 603 -6.39 -6.09 18.60
C THR A 603 -5.31 -5.17 19.19
N THR A 604 -5.74 -4.30 20.10
CA THR A 604 -4.88 -3.46 20.96
C THR A 604 -5.10 -3.84 22.42
N PRO A 605 -4.48 -4.94 22.92
CA PRO A 605 -4.80 -5.49 24.23
C PRO A 605 -4.36 -4.60 25.40
N ALA A 606 -3.29 -3.84 25.25
CA ALA A 606 -2.73 -2.97 26.30
C ALA A 606 -1.95 -1.79 25.70
N LEU A 607 -1.67 -0.76 26.51
CA LEU A 607 -0.87 0.39 26.07
C LEU A 607 0.53 0.02 25.60
N TRP A 608 1.15 -0.96 26.27
CA TRP A 608 2.49 -1.45 25.91
C TRP A 608 2.47 -2.56 24.85
N ILE A 609 1.27 -3.03 24.45
CA ILE A 609 1.05 -3.92 23.29
C ILE A 609 0.06 -3.22 22.36
N PRO A 610 0.49 -2.21 21.57
CA PRO A 610 -0.41 -1.42 20.72
C PRO A 610 -0.99 -2.20 19.55
N LEU A 611 -0.43 -3.35 19.19
CA LEU A 611 -0.94 -4.17 18.10
C LEU A 611 -0.56 -5.64 18.28
N VAL A 612 -1.55 -6.51 18.16
CA VAL A 612 -1.42 -7.93 17.85
C VAL A 612 -2.20 -8.17 16.57
N ASP A 613 -1.54 -8.70 15.55
CA ASP A 613 -2.13 -9.05 14.28
C ASP A 613 -1.80 -10.50 13.93
N SER A 614 -2.78 -11.29 13.57
CA SER A 614 -2.56 -12.71 13.24
C SER A 614 -3.54 -13.22 12.21
N SER A 615 -3.10 -14.20 11.43
CA SER A 615 -3.98 -15.06 10.63
C SER A 615 -3.64 -16.53 10.87
N LEU A 616 -4.65 -17.35 11.05
CA LEU A 616 -4.52 -18.79 11.26
C LEU A 616 -5.47 -19.54 10.33
N ALA A 617 -4.91 -20.29 9.39
CA ALA A 617 -5.65 -21.27 8.60
C ALA A 617 -5.36 -22.68 9.14
N ILE A 618 -6.39 -23.43 9.48
CA ILE A 618 -6.25 -24.79 10.03
C ILE A 618 -7.28 -25.73 9.39
N GLY A 619 -6.84 -26.90 8.98
CA GLY A 619 -7.71 -27.91 8.37
C GLY A 619 -7.00 -28.81 7.38
N ARG A 620 -7.67 -29.08 6.28
CA ARG A 620 -7.12 -29.85 5.15
C ARG A 620 -6.70 -28.86 4.05
N LEU A 621 -5.40 -28.72 3.88
CA LEU A 621 -4.75 -27.75 2.97
C LEU A 621 -4.07 -28.48 1.81
N GLY A 622 -3.97 -27.85 0.66
CA GLY A 622 -3.27 -28.37 -0.50
C GLY A 622 -1.75 -28.36 -0.32
N ASP A 623 -1.12 -29.50 -0.53
CA ASP A 623 0.30 -29.61 -0.82
C ASP A 623 0.47 -29.51 -2.35
N MET A 624 0.84 -28.33 -2.81
CA MET A 624 0.83 -28.01 -4.25
C MET A 624 1.93 -28.74 -5.02
N LEU A 625 3.06 -29.04 -4.38
CA LEU A 625 4.15 -29.79 -5.03
C LEU A 625 3.84 -31.28 -5.08
N ALA A 626 3.27 -31.83 -4.02
CA ALA A 626 2.88 -33.24 -3.98
C ALA A 626 1.51 -33.50 -4.64
N ASN A 627 0.78 -32.46 -5.01
CA ASN A 627 -0.56 -32.53 -5.61
C ASN A 627 -1.56 -33.36 -4.79
N VAL A 628 -1.58 -33.14 -3.48
CA VAL A 628 -2.46 -33.84 -2.52
C VAL A 628 -3.00 -32.85 -1.47
N VAL A 629 -4.07 -33.24 -0.79
CA VAL A 629 -4.60 -32.49 0.36
C VAL A 629 -4.18 -33.16 1.66
N ARG A 630 -3.61 -32.39 2.59
CA ARG A 630 -3.09 -32.88 3.86
C ARG A 630 -3.68 -32.12 5.05
N PRO A 631 -3.80 -32.75 6.23
CA PRO A 631 -4.00 -32.00 7.48
C PRO A 631 -2.83 -31.02 7.68
N GLY A 632 -3.14 -29.82 8.12
CA GLY A 632 -2.10 -28.81 8.30
C GLY A 632 -2.60 -27.50 8.87
N ALA A 633 -1.67 -26.57 9.03
CA ALA A 633 -1.94 -25.23 9.49
C ALA A 633 -0.98 -24.20 8.86
N ARG A 634 -1.45 -22.98 8.71
CA ARG A 634 -0.64 -21.78 8.39
C ARG A 634 -0.94 -20.72 9.42
N LEU A 635 0.10 -20.15 10.01
CA LEU A 635 0.03 -19.08 10.99
C LEU A 635 0.87 -17.90 10.51
N ASN A 636 0.32 -16.70 10.53
CA ASN A 636 1.10 -15.46 10.54
C ASN A 636 0.78 -14.73 11.84
N LEU A 637 1.79 -14.26 12.53
CA LEU A 637 1.67 -13.52 13.78
C LEU A 637 2.63 -12.34 13.77
N MET A 638 2.10 -11.16 14.02
CA MET A 638 2.86 -9.95 14.30
C MET A 638 2.40 -9.37 15.62
N VAL A 639 3.34 -9.07 16.50
CA VAL A 639 3.07 -8.40 17.77
C VAL A 639 3.95 -7.16 17.86
N ARG A 640 3.35 -5.99 18.03
CA ARG A 640 4.11 -4.79 18.35
C ARG A 640 4.07 -4.57 19.84
N THR A 641 5.23 -4.43 20.47
CA THR A 641 5.34 -4.17 21.90
C THR A 641 6.20 -2.95 22.16
N ARG A 642 5.90 -2.23 23.24
CA ARG A 642 6.65 -1.09 23.74
C ARG A 642 6.91 -1.26 25.23
N PRO A 643 7.92 -2.09 25.59
CA PRO A 643 8.27 -2.31 26.99
C PRO A 643 8.69 -1.03 27.71
N LEU A 644 9.26 -0.08 26.94
CA LEU A 644 9.61 1.27 27.38
C LEU A 644 9.05 2.28 26.38
N LYS A 645 8.82 3.52 26.80
CA LYS A 645 8.28 4.58 25.94
C LYS A 645 9.09 4.78 24.64
N ASN A 646 10.40 4.64 24.73
CA ASN A 646 11.35 4.83 23.63
C ASN A 646 11.94 3.54 23.05
N PHE A 647 11.38 2.37 23.39
CA PHE A 647 11.84 1.09 22.88
C PHE A 647 10.67 0.28 22.33
N GLU A 648 10.73 -0.05 21.03
CA GLU A 648 9.77 -0.86 20.32
C GLU A 648 10.38 -2.20 19.91
N VAL A 649 9.63 -3.28 20.09
CA VAL A 649 10.01 -4.62 19.66
C VAL A 649 8.83 -5.24 18.90
N GLU A 650 9.10 -5.68 17.67
CA GLU A 650 8.09 -6.21 16.77
C GLU A 650 8.55 -7.56 16.19
N PRO A 651 8.21 -8.69 16.82
CA PRO A 651 8.36 -10.01 16.23
C PRO A 651 7.28 -10.26 15.15
N HIS A 652 7.72 -10.80 14.02
CA HIS A 652 6.90 -11.38 12.97
C HIS A 652 7.25 -12.86 12.85
N ILE A 653 6.26 -13.74 12.81
CA ILE A 653 6.43 -15.16 12.63
C ILE A 653 5.40 -15.64 11.61
N SER A 654 5.88 -16.21 10.50
CA SER A 654 5.08 -16.96 9.55
C SER A 654 5.48 -18.43 9.64
N TYR A 655 4.50 -19.30 9.77
CA TYR A 655 4.71 -20.73 9.94
C TYR A 655 3.69 -21.52 9.13
N ALA A 656 4.13 -22.56 8.43
CA ALA A 656 3.26 -23.51 7.76
C ALA A 656 3.71 -24.93 8.01
N THR A 657 2.76 -25.84 8.10
CA THR A 657 3.03 -27.28 8.27
C THR A 657 1.96 -28.12 7.63
N LEU A 658 2.37 -29.24 7.05
CA LEU A 658 1.50 -30.27 6.48
C LEU A 658 1.94 -31.64 6.99
N TYR A 659 0.99 -32.53 7.24
CA TYR A 659 1.24 -33.86 7.82
C TYR A 659 0.84 -34.96 6.84
N ARG A 660 1.65 -36.03 6.79
CA ARG A 660 1.41 -37.29 6.08
C ARG A 660 1.49 -38.44 7.09
N ASP A 661 0.40 -39.15 7.29
CA ASP A 661 0.32 -40.31 8.19
C ASP A 661 0.86 -40.04 9.62
N GLY A 662 0.55 -38.84 10.14
CA GLY A 662 1.01 -38.38 11.46
C GLY A 662 2.43 -37.83 11.50
N GLN A 663 3.21 -37.93 10.41
CA GLN A 663 4.54 -37.32 10.29
C GLN A 663 4.46 -35.94 9.62
N GLN A 664 5.30 -35.03 10.05
CA GLN A 664 5.41 -33.69 9.45
C GLN A 664 6.12 -33.82 8.08
N ALA A 665 5.33 -33.80 7.00
CA ALA A 665 5.83 -33.90 5.62
C ALA A 665 6.43 -32.59 5.09
N TYR A 666 5.89 -31.46 5.58
CA TYR A 666 6.33 -30.13 5.21
C TYR A 666 6.28 -29.21 6.41
N ARG A 667 7.31 -28.41 6.58
CA ARG A 667 7.39 -27.30 7.53
C ARG A 667 8.16 -26.15 6.94
N GLU A 668 7.59 -24.97 7.02
CA GLU A 668 8.27 -23.72 6.68
C GLU A 668 8.10 -22.71 7.81
N THR A 669 9.16 -21.98 8.11
CA THR A 669 9.17 -20.91 9.11
C THR A 669 9.92 -19.71 8.54
N ALA A 670 9.30 -18.56 8.59
CA ALA A 670 9.91 -17.27 8.31
C ALA A 670 9.70 -16.37 9.53
N ALA A 671 10.77 -16.00 10.20
CA ALA A 671 10.73 -15.19 11.41
C ALA A 671 11.57 -13.93 11.25
N GLN A 672 11.05 -12.80 11.73
CA GLN A 672 11.77 -11.53 11.84
C GLN A 672 11.54 -10.94 13.22
N LEU A 673 12.59 -10.45 13.83
CA LEU A 673 12.53 -9.58 15.00
C LEU A 673 13.04 -8.20 14.58
N ASN A 674 12.20 -7.18 14.71
CA ASN A 674 12.55 -5.78 14.53
C ASN A 674 12.54 -5.10 15.90
N ALA A 675 13.68 -4.55 16.32
CA ALA A 675 13.82 -3.84 17.58
C ALA A 675 14.35 -2.42 17.32
N ILE A 676 13.68 -1.40 17.86
CA ILE A 676 14.01 -0.01 17.62
C ILE A 676 14.12 0.75 18.95
N TRP A 677 15.28 1.36 19.16
CA TRP A 677 15.51 2.30 20.25
C TRP A 677 15.42 3.72 19.71
N PHE A 678 14.51 4.53 20.21
CA PHE A 678 14.37 5.94 19.88
C PHE A 678 15.13 6.79 20.91
N PHE A 679 16.12 7.52 20.49
CA PHE A 679 16.78 8.54 21.33
C PHE A 679 15.90 9.78 21.42
N ASP A 680 15.28 10.15 20.30
CA ASP A 680 14.27 11.20 20.13
C ASP A 680 13.50 10.99 18.81
N ALA A 681 12.69 11.94 18.37
CA ALA A 681 11.91 11.86 17.13
C ALA A 681 12.80 11.77 15.86
N ASN A 682 14.06 12.22 15.96
CA ASN A 682 14.99 12.35 14.82
C ASN A 682 16.12 11.31 14.84
N ARG A 683 16.30 10.59 15.94
CA ARG A 683 17.41 9.64 16.11
C ARG A 683 16.91 8.30 16.61
N ASN A 684 17.28 7.25 15.90
CA ASN A 684 16.96 5.89 16.33
C ASN A 684 18.08 4.91 15.98
N LEU A 685 18.11 3.79 16.70
CA LEU A 685 18.92 2.62 16.42
C LEU A 685 17.98 1.44 16.19
N ARG A 686 18.06 0.81 15.03
CA ARG A 686 17.26 -0.33 14.63
C ARG A 686 18.10 -1.57 14.48
N VAL A 687 17.60 -2.69 14.99
CA VAL A 687 18.16 -4.03 14.82
C VAL A 687 17.11 -4.92 14.18
N ILE A 688 17.46 -5.60 13.08
CA ILE A 688 16.61 -6.60 12.43
C ILE A 688 17.34 -7.94 12.47
N LEU A 689 16.66 -8.96 12.96
CA LEU A 689 17.11 -10.36 12.92
C LEU A 689 16.09 -11.18 12.15
N GLN A 690 16.54 -11.93 11.14
CA GLN A 690 15.66 -12.80 10.35
C GLN A 690 16.18 -14.23 10.38
N ARG A 691 15.26 -15.18 10.34
CA ARG A 691 15.53 -16.61 10.15
C ARG A 691 14.47 -17.24 9.27
N THR A 692 14.91 -17.98 8.25
CA THR A 692 14.06 -18.82 7.42
C THR A 692 14.49 -20.26 7.52
N LEU A 693 13.53 -21.16 7.52
CA LEU A 693 13.72 -22.61 7.54
C LEU A 693 12.66 -23.24 6.63
N LEU A 694 13.08 -24.13 5.75
CA LEU A 694 12.21 -24.99 4.97
C LEU A 694 12.71 -26.42 5.17
N ASP A 695 11.82 -27.31 5.56
CA ASP A 695 12.05 -28.74 5.66
C ASP A 695 10.92 -29.48 4.93
N ARG A 696 11.24 -30.29 3.95
CA ARG A 696 10.30 -31.12 3.19
C ARG A 696 10.84 -32.53 3.07
N LEU A 697 10.04 -33.51 3.51
CA LEU A 697 10.38 -34.91 3.35
C LEU A 697 10.20 -35.36 1.89
N PRO A 698 11.07 -36.28 1.39
CA PRO A 698 10.95 -36.81 0.05
C PRO A 698 9.72 -37.67 -0.12
N GLU A 699 9.14 -37.65 -1.33
CA GLU A 699 8.07 -38.53 -1.75
C GLU A 699 8.05 -38.67 -3.29
N PRO A 700 7.29 -39.61 -3.87
CA PRO A 700 7.26 -39.78 -5.31
C PRO A 700 6.94 -38.47 -6.05
N GLY A 701 7.87 -38.04 -6.90
CA GLY A 701 7.77 -36.78 -7.66
C GLY A 701 8.14 -35.49 -6.90
N VAL A 702 8.50 -35.57 -5.61
CA VAL A 702 8.91 -34.40 -4.81
C VAL A 702 10.24 -34.72 -4.12
N ALA A 703 11.26 -33.96 -4.43
CA ALA A 703 12.57 -34.08 -3.81
C ALA A 703 12.54 -33.61 -2.34
N GLU A 704 13.46 -34.16 -1.55
CA GLU A 704 13.78 -33.62 -0.23
C GLU A 704 14.31 -32.20 -0.37
N ASP A 705 13.88 -31.32 0.53
CA ASP A 705 14.31 -29.92 0.51
C ASP A 705 14.60 -29.42 1.93
N HIS A 706 15.80 -28.84 2.09
CA HIS A 706 16.27 -28.29 3.37
C HIS A 706 16.93 -26.93 3.16
N GLU A 707 16.19 -25.89 3.34
CA GLU A 707 16.69 -24.53 3.21
C GLU A 707 16.86 -23.85 4.56
N LYS A 708 17.92 -23.06 4.71
CA LYS A 708 18.19 -22.29 5.94
C LYS A 708 18.76 -20.94 5.60
N GLY A 709 18.10 -19.88 6.07
CA GLY A 709 18.55 -18.50 5.92
C GLY A 709 18.67 -17.79 7.27
N LYS A 710 19.62 -16.87 7.36
CA LYS A 710 19.77 -15.94 8.49
C LYS A 710 20.22 -14.59 7.97
N VAL A 711 19.60 -13.53 8.50
CA VAL A 711 20.01 -12.15 8.25
C VAL A 711 20.03 -11.42 9.59
N ALA A 712 21.06 -10.61 9.80
CA ALA A 712 21.14 -9.66 10.91
C ALA A 712 21.53 -8.30 10.36
N SER A 713 20.85 -7.24 10.76
CA SER A 713 21.25 -5.87 10.42
C SER A 713 21.10 -4.94 11.60
N VAL A 714 21.96 -3.95 11.67
CA VAL A 714 21.88 -2.83 12.61
C VAL A 714 22.01 -1.54 11.81
N THR A 715 21.16 -0.55 12.09
CA THR A 715 21.19 0.75 11.42
C THR A 715 20.91 1.85 12.43
N TYR A 716 21.83 2.78 12.56
CA TYR A 716 21.61 4.05 13.24
C TYR A 716 21.16 5.09 12.23
N THR A 717 20.09 5.82 12.55
CA THR A 717 19.53 6.90 11.73
C THR A 717 19.57 8.21 12.51
N TRP A 718 20.09 9.25 11.88
CA TRP A 718 19.92 10.63 12.30
C TRP A 718 19.28 11.42 11.16
N ARG A 719 18.15 12.03 11.43
CA ARG A 719 17.38 12.84 10.48
C ARG A 719 17.26 14.25 11.03
N ARG A 720 17.75 15.21 10.29
CA ARG A 720 17.56 16.64 10.60
C ARG A 720 16.30 17.17 9.93
N SER A 721 16.10 16.81 8.67
CA SER A 721 14.98 17.16 7.82
C SER A 721 14.71 16.01 6.85
N MET A 722 13.70 16.15 5.97
CA MET A 722 13.48 15.20 4.89
C MET A 722 14.64 15.16 3.87
N GLY A 723 15.35 16.28 3.70
CA GLY A 723 16.48 16.39 2.77
C GLY A 723 17.85 16.05 3.37
N THR A 724 18.00 16.14 4.71
CA THR A 724 19.29 15.98 5.39
C THR A 724 19.25 14.84 6.40
N VAL A 725 19.91 13.73 6.05
CA VAL A 725 19.88 12.47 6.81
C VAL A 725 21.25 11.79 6.82
N MET A 726 21.54 11.08 7.91
CA MET A 726 22.72 10.21 8.01
C MET A 726 22.30 8.82 8.47
N TYR A 727 22.87 7.81 7.82
CA TYR A 727 22.73 6.42 8.19
C TYR A 727 24.10 5.79 8.41
N VAL A 728 24.20 5.00 9.47
CA VAL A 728 25.37 4.15 9.73
C VAL A 728 24.85 2.75 9.99
N GLY A 729 25.29 1.78 9.21
CA GLY A 729 24.73 0.45 9.31
C GLY A 729 25.71 -0.66 9.01
N ALA A 730 25.34 -1.86 9.47
CA ALA A 730 26.01 -3.10 9.11
C ALA A 730 24.98 -4.21 8.95
N SER A 731 25.25 -5.14 8.04
CA SER A 731 24.43 -6.32 7.83
C SER A 731 25.28 -7.57 7.66
N TYR A 732 24.69 -8.71 8.03
CA TYR A 732 25.23 -10.03 7.80
C TYR A 732 24.14 -10.94 7.28
N SER A 733 24.42 -11.69 6.22
CA SER A 733 23.53 -12.70 5.67
C SER A 733 24.24 -14.04 5.52
N LYS A 734 23.47 -15.10 5.70
CA LYS A 734 23.90 -16.48 5.42
C LYS A 734 22.73 -17.26 4.89
N SER A 735 22.89 -17.88 3.74
CA SER A 735 21.90 -18.80 3.17
C SER A 735 22.57 -20.14 2.81
N VAL A 736 21.78 -21.22 2.88
CA VAL A 736 22.16 -22.56 2.43
C VAL A 736 21.05 -23.00 1.49
N VAL A 737 21.06 -22.48 0.26
CA VAL A 737 20.09 -22.76 -0.82
C VAL A 737 20.64 -22.25 -2.14
N PRO A 738 20.70 -23.07 -3.16
CA PRO A 738 21.04 -24.48 -3.19
C PRO A 738 22.48 -24.72 -2.71
N ALA A 739 23.25 -23.63 -2.55
CA ALA A 739 24.61 -23.64 -2.07
C ALA A 739 24.84 -22.59 -0.97
N LEU A 740 25.92 -22.75 -0.21
CA LEU A 740 26.26 -21.81 0.86
C LEU A 740 26.64 -20.46 0.29
N SER A 741 25.90 -19.42 0.67
CA SER A 741 26.28 -18.01 0.46
C SER A 741 26.38 -17.27 1.79
N ARG A 742 27.32 -16.35 1.90
CA ARG A 742 27.51 -15.47 3.05
C ARG A 742 27.85 -14.06 2.57
N GLY A 743 27.25 -13.07 3.23
CA GLY A 743 27.55 -11.66 2.98
C GLY A 743 27.70 -10.91 4.31
N ALA A 744 28.68 -10.03 4.35
CA ALA A 744 28.81 -9.05 5.42
C ALA A 744 29.05 -7.69 4.77
N GLU A 745 28.33 -6.68 5.23
CA GLU A 745 28.42 -5.32 4.72
C GLU A 745 28.40 -4.31 5.86
N ALA A 746 29.19 -3.27 5.75
CA ALA A 746 29.07 -2.08 6.59
C ALA A 746 29.01 -0.84 5.70
N PHE A 747 28.20 0.13 6.08
CA PHE A 747 28.06 1.36 5.30
C PHE A 747 27.86 2.60 6.19
N VAL A 748 28.30 3.74 5.63
CA VAL A 748 27.95 5.07 6.12
C VAL A 748 27.40 5.85 4.94
N LYS A 749 26.18 6.35 5.07
CA LYS A 749 25.53 7.20 4.08
C LYS A 749 25.22 8.56 4.68
N PHE A 750 25.55 9.62 3.96
CA PHE A 750 25.20 10.99 4.31
C PHE A 750 24.57 11.67 3.10
N GLN A 751 23.38 12.23 3.30
CA GLN A 751 22.62 13.02 2.32
C GLN A 751 22.36 14.39 2.91
N PHE A 752 22.41 15.44 2.10
CA PHE A 752 22.06 16.80 2.53
C PHE A 752 21.32 17.55 1.41
N ASP A 753 20.44 18.47 1.83
CA ASP A 753 19.79 19.41 0.92
C ASP A 753 20.67 20.66 0.76
N VAL A 754 21.01 20.99 -0.50
CA VAL A 754 21.89 22.13 -0.81
C VAL A 754 21.28 23.47 -0.35
N ASP A 755 19.96 23.61 -0.39
CA ASP A 755 19.28 24.82 0.04
C ASP A 755 19.34 25.01 1.58
N GLU A 756 19.32 23.92 2.35
CA GLU A 756 19.54 23.99 3.82
C GLU A 756 20.95 24.47 4.15
N VAL A 757 21.94 24.00 3.43
CA VAL A 757 23.33 24.43 3.57
C VAL A 757 23.47 25.94 3.28
N ARG A 758 22.90 26.40 2.16
CA ARG A 758 22.94 27.82 1.76
C ARG A 758 22.27 28.76 2.77
N ARG A 759 21.26 28.30 3.48
CA ARG A 759 20.55 29.07 4.51
C ARG A 759 21.26 29.07 5.87
N GLY A 760 22.42 28.43 5.98
CA GLY A 760 23.16 28.32 7.23
C GLY A 760 22.45 27.48 8.30
N LEU A 761 21.59 26.57 7.87
CA LEU A 761 20.85 25.67 8.74
C LEU A 761 21.65 24.41 9.14
N PHE A 762 22.96 24.39 8.87
CA PHE A 762 23.89 23.33 9.27
C PHE A 762 24.53 23.61 10.62
#